data_dede3bb698cb5e15e3d8a4174bca8eaf
#
_entry.id   dede3bb698cb5e15e3d8a4174bca8eaf
#
_cell.length_a   1.000
_cell.length_b   1.000
_cell.length_c   1.000
_cell.angle_alpha   90.00
_cell.angle_beta   90.00
_cell.angle_gamma   90.00
#
_symmetry.space_group_name_H-M   'P 1'
#
loop_
_entity.id
_entity.type
_entity.pdbx_description
1 polymer ?
#
loop_
_entity_poly.entity_id
_entity_poly.type
_entity_poly.pdbx_seq_one_letter_code
_entity_poly.pdbx_strand_id
1 'polypeptide(L)'
;MVFPPPPAILASRDLRAAELEKSPAEAWLRIYAWMQLARTGDNRILDLFRQGLIKGTVTGGQGNEGLVVPLALLADKAIDVVSFSHRGLGGHLVWSGHLCDHLNQYFANAASPTLGREGNIHHGDPAQRSLPMISHLGAMLSNVAGATDSQRRFGRPAVGFTFFGDGCSSTGDVHESLNLASLLSLPVIFVIENNRYAYSTPLSEQFAAGTELWRRAAGYGMEGFSLDATDVEACTRTLAATIAKVRATSRPVLIEAQTLRLRGHAAYDTCDYMQPGEAESYAARDPLPAFRARLAAAGHGTKLTAIDTELTAFVEACIKVSLATPKLEPAGMEAGLFAPASPPLPWKPEPASPVSLNLAQALNAGLRKILAERPESLLLGQDIGTYGGAFKVTDGLLKEFGRPRVLNTPLAESACTGYAIGLAVTGHRPIEEFQFADFSTEAVTQIALNAATYHFRSGAACPLILRLPCGGGLTFGSFHSQELESFFLSMPGLRALYPSTPQDAFDALFAAYEDNNPVILFEHKALYRRGRQPVAWNPRYREVWSPRQLRTGAFATFVTYGEMVHLAEEACDYLAAEYDTGFDLFDLRALSPLRLDAIKASLVRTGRLVVLHEGRRTHGFGAELVARLTEEHFASLKVAPLRIGSLDLPVPFAPELEQAYRPSKDKIIEQITAWMG
;
A
#
# COMPACT_ATOMS: atom_id res chain seq x y z
N MET A 1 23.68 12.89 -17.06
CA MET A 1 24.49 11.65 -17.17
C MET A 1 24.03 10.92 -18.42
N VAL A 2 24.95 10.40 -19.26
CA VAL A 2 24.59 9.65 -20.46
C VAL A 2 24.87 8.18 -20.17
N PHE A 3 23.82 7.37 -20.20
CA PHE A 3 23.95 5.92 -20.04
C PHE A 3 24.52 5.30 -21.34
N PRO A 4 25.31 4.22 -21.23
CA PRO A 4 25.74 3.47 -22.38
C PRO A 4 24.52 2.99 -23.20
N PRO A 5 24.50 3.14 -24.53
CA PRO A 5 23.39 2.63 -25.32
C PRO A 5 23.34 1.10 -25.21
N PRO A 6 22.15 0.51 -25.08
CA PRO A 6 22.03 -0.94 -25.04
C PRO A 6 22.41 -1.54 -26.39
N PRO A 7 22.99 -2.76 -26.44
CA PRO A 7 23.22 -3.52 -27.65
C PRO A 7 21.99 -3.63 -28.54
N ALA A 8 22.19 -3.66 -29.84
CA ALA A 8 21.09 -3.67 -30.82
C ALA A 8 20.13 -4.86 -30.65
N ILE A 9 20.61 -6.01 -30.19
CA ILE A 9 19.78 -7.20 -29.89
C ILE A 9 18.75 -6.93 -28.77
N LEU A 10 19.01 -5.98 -27.88
CA LEU A 10 18.15 -5.57 -26.77
C LEU A 10 17.21 -4.40 -27.14
N ALA A 11 17.27 -3.89 -28.38
CA ALA A 11 16.45 -2.74 -28.81
C ALA A 11 14.94 -3.01 -28.71
N SER A 12 14.51 -4.26 -28.90
CA SER A 12 13.11 -4.68 -28.69
C SER A 12 12.94 -5.37 -27.35
N ARG A 13 12.02 -4.84 -26.57
CA ARG A 13 11.57 -5.39 -25.28
C ARG A 13 10.25 -6.16 -25.39
N ASP A 14 9.72 -6.32 -26.61
CA ASP A 14 8.46 -6.97 -26.89
C ASP A 14 8.68 -8.21 -27.78
N LEU A 15 7.89 -9.23 -27.50
CA LEU A 15 7.85 -10.47 -28.28
C LEU A 15 6.38 -10.83 -28.55
N ARG A 16 6.04 -10.93 -29.84
CA ARG A 16 4.71 -11.41 -30.22
C ARG A 16 4.71 -12.93 -30.35
N ALA A 17 3.68 -13.59 -29.89
CA ALA A 17 3.54 -15.04 -30.02
C ALA A 17 3.76 -15.53 -31.49
N ALA A 18 3.30 -14.77 -32.47
CA ALA A 18 3.49 -15.09 -33.88
C ALA A 18 4.97 -15.09 -34.33
N GLU A 19 5.87 -14.39 -33.63
CA GLU A 19 7.31 -14.41 -33.95
C GLU A 19 7.95 -15.76 -33.60
N LEU A 20 7.41 -16.46 -32.59
CA LEU A 20 7.86 -17.80 -32.21
C LEU A 20 7.61 -18.84 -33.31
N GLU A 21 6.72 -18.55 -34.25
CA GLU A 21 6.41 -19.42 -35.41
C GLU A 21 7.07 -18.92 -36.70
N LYS A 22 7.00 -17.60 -36.95
CA LYS A 22 7.44 -17.02 -38.22
C LYS A 22 8.94 -16.73 -38.29
N SER A 23 9.55 -16.33 -37.18
CA SER A 23 10.97 -15.97 -37.07
C SER A 23 11.60 -16.56 -35.81
N PRO A 24 11.47 -17.87 -35.57
CA PRO A 24 11.84 -18.47 -34.30
C PRO A 24 13.29 -18.23 -33.91
N ALA A 25 14.22 -18.26 -34.84
CA ALA A 25 15.64 -18.05 -34.55
C ALA A 25 15.91 -16.66 -33.94
N GLU A 26 15.32 -15.62 -34.49
CA GLU A 26 15.50 -14.24 -33.97
C GLU A 26 14.81 -14.06 -32.61
N ALA A 27 13.63 -14.62 -32.45
CA ALA A 27 12.90 -14.61 -31.18
C ALA A 27 13.71 -15.30 -30.07
N TRP A 28 14.25 -16.48 -30.35
CA TRP A 28 15.06 -17.25 -29.38
C TRP A 28 16.39 -16.56 -29.05
N LEU A 29 17.08 -15.97 -30.04
CA LEU A 29 18.29 -15.19 -29.79
C LEU A 29 18.01 -13.95 -28.94
N ARG A 30 16.87 -13.29 -29.11
CA ARG A 30 16.44 -12.15 -28.28
C ARG A 30 16.17 -12.59 -26.83
N ILE A 31 15.44 -13.68 -26.62
CA ILE A 31 15.21 -14.24 -25.28
C ILE A 31 16.55 -14.56 -24.63
N TYR A 32 17.44 -15.26 -25.35
CA TYR A 32 18.77 -15.57 -24.85
C TYR A 32 19.56 -14.32 -24.44
N ALA A 33 19.55 -13.28 -25.25
CA ALA A 33 20.28 -12.05 -24.97
C ALA A 33 19.82 -11.39 -23.66
N TRP A 34 18.50 -11.32 -23.44
CA TRP A 34 17.96 -10.77 -22.19
C TRP A 34 18.24 -11.66 -20.97
N MET A 35 18.18 -12.98 -21.11
CA MET A 35 18.58 -13.91 -20.05
C MET A 35 20.07 -13.77 -19.73
N GLN A 36 20.94 -13.67 -20.75
CA GLN A 36 22.38 -13.49 -20.61
C GLN A 36 22.72 -12.14 -19.95
N LEU A 37 22.01 -11.06 -20.32
CA LEU A 37 22.17 -9.76 -19.67
C LEU A 37 21.85 -9.87 -18.17
N ALA A 38 20.72 -10.48 -17.83
CA ALA A 38 20.29 -10.66 -16.44
C ALA A 38 21.35 -11.46 -15.65
N ARG A 39 21.83 -12.58 -16.19
CA ARG A 39 22.85 -13.43 -15.57
C ARG A 39 24.18 -12.68 -15.37
N THR A 40 24.63 -11.97 -16.39
CA THR A 40 25.88 -11.21 -16.33
C THR A 40 25.77 -10.07 -15.31
N GLY A 41 24.64 -9.34 -15.32
CA GLY A 41 24.34 -8.29 -14.36
C GLY A 41 24.32 -8.84 -12.91
N ASP A 42 23.58 -9.92 -12.67
CA ASP A 42 23.50 -10.56 -11.35
C ASP A 42 24.88 -11.00 -10.83
N ASN A 43 25.69 -11.65 -11.67
CA ASN A 43 27.04 -12.05 -11.29
C ASN A 43 27.88 -10.85 -10.86
N ARG A 44 27.83 -9.77 -11.62
CA ARG A 44 28.59 -8.55 -11.31
C ARG A 44 28.09 -7.85 -10.06
N ILE A 45 26.77 -7.80 -9.83
CA ILE A 45 26.17 -7.26 -8.59
C ILE A 45 26.67 -8.05 -7.37
N LEU A 46 26.70 -9.37 -7.44
CA LEU A 46 27.24 -10.23 -6.38
C LEU A 46 28.74 -10.00 -6.13
N ASP A 47 29.52 -9.81 -7.19
CA ASP A 47 30.97 -9.51 -7.06
C ASP A 47 31.18 -8.12 -6.44
N LEU A 48 30.42 -7.11 -6.84
CA LEU A 48 30.47 -5.76 -6.26
C LEU A 48 30.07 -5.77 -4.78
N PHE A 49 29.10 -6.60 -4.40
CA PHE A 49 28.76 -6.83 -2.99
C PHE A 49 29.93 -7.43 -2.20
N ARG A 50 30.58 -8.50 -2.73
CA ARG A 50 31.75 -9.11 -2.10
C ARG A 50 32.93 -8.15 -1.95
N GLN A 51 33.07 -7.21 -2.88
CA GLN A 51 34.06 -6.13 -2.81
C GLN A 51 33.66 -5.01 -1.82
N GLY A 52 32.46 -5.08 -1.22
CA GLY A 52 31.95 -4.09 -0.28
C GLY A 52 31.49 -2.78 -0.92
N LEU A 53 31.35 -2.73 -2.24
CA LEU A 53 30.87 -1.55 -2.99
C LEU A 53 29.34 -1.43 -2.96
N ILE A 54 28.64 -2.57 -2.87
CA ILE A 54 27.19 -2.63 -2.64
C ILE A 54 26.95 -3.02 -1.18
N LYS A 55 26.00 -2.37 -0.52
CA LYS A 55 25.63 -2.60 0.89
C LYS A 55 24.23 -3.21 1.00
N GLY A 56 23.90 -3.70 2.18
CA GLY A 56 22.59 -4.29 2.47
C GLY A 56 22.46 -5.74 1.99
N THR A 57 21.24 -6.15 1.68
CA THR A 57 20.95 -7.51 1.21
C THR A 57 20.94 -7.55 -0.31
N VAL A 58 21.69 -8.48 -0.89
CA VAL A 58 21.68 -8.76 -2.34
C VAL A 58 21.16 -10.16 -2.57
N THR A 59 20.10 -10.29 -3.35
CA THR A 59 19.52 -11.57 -3.75
C THR A 59 19.72 -11.78 -5.24
N GLY A 60 20.19 -12.95 -5.65
CA GLY A 60 20.38 -13.28 -7.06
C GLY A 60 19.12 -13.91 -7.68
N GLY A 61 18.86 -13.59 -8.95
CA GLY A 61 17.79 -14.17 -9.76
C GLY A 61 18.23 -15.37 -10.60
N GLN A 62 19.43 -15.89 -10.40
CA GLN A 62 20.01 -16.95 -11.21
C GLN A 62 19.23 -18.26 -11.10
N GLY A 63 18.83 -18.79 -12.26
CA GLY A 63 17.96 -19.96 -12.37
C GLY A 63 16.49 -19.60 -12.60
N ASN A 64 16.12 -18.30 -12.51
CA ASN A 64 14.76 -17.80 -12.71
C ASN A 64 14.57 -17.08 -14.06
N GLU A 65 15.67 -16.86 -14.80
CA GLU A 65 15.66 -16.09 -16.05
C GLU A 65 14.76 -16.73 -17.11
N GLY A 66 14.70 -18.09 -17.14
CA GLY A 66 13.86 -18.84 -18.09
C GLY A 66 12.36 -18.62 -17.93
N LEU A 67 11.93 -18.08 -16.79
CA LEU A 67 10.55 -17.71 -16.49
C LEU A 67 10.30 -16.21 -16.72
N VAL A 68 11.04 -15.37 -15.99
CA VAL A 68 10.71 -13.94 -15.89
C VAL A 68 11.02 -13.16 -17.16
N VAL A 69 12.06 -13.55 -17.92
CA VAL A 69 12.43 -12.88 -19.18
C VAL A 69 11.40 -13.14 -20.28
N PRO A 70 11.04 -14.40 -20.60
CA PRO A 70 10.01 -14.66 -21.60
C PRO A 70 8.67 -14.03 -21.25
N LEU A 71 8.23 -14.11 -19.99
CA LEU A 71 6.97 -13.50 -19.57
C LEU A 71 6.97 -11.99 -19.80
N ALA A 72 8.03 -11.31 -19.36
CA ALA A 72 8.16 -9.86 -19.52
C ALA A 72 8.26 -9.43 -21.01
N LEU A 73 8.87 -10.24 -21.86
CA LEU A 73 8.91 -10.00 -23.32
C LEU A 73 7.53 -10.16 -23.96
N LEU A 74 6.72 -11.12 -23.50
CA LEU A 74 5.38 -11.43 -24.04
C LEU A 74 4.30 -10.47 -23.54
N ALA A 75 4.52 -9.77 -22.42
CA ALA A 75 3.59 -8.82 -21.86
C ALA A 75 3.44 -7.56 -22.73
N ASP A 76 2.23 -7.04 -22.82
CA ASP A 76 1.96 -5.73 -23.45
C ASP A 76 2.19 -4.60 -22.44
N LYS A 77 3.40 -4.05 -22.45
CA LYS A 77 3.81 -3.01 -21.51
C LYS A 77 3.04 -1.69 -21.62
N ALA A 78 2.22 -1.54 -22.68
CA ALA A 78 1.34 -0.37 -22.81
C ALA A 78 0.11 -0.45 -21.90
N ILE A 79 -0.32 -1.67 -21.51
CA ILE A 79 -1.56 -1.87 -20.76
C ILE A 79 -1.42 -2.83 -19.57
N ASP A 80 -0.52 -3.81 -19.64
CA ASP A 80 -0.36 -4.85 -18.63
C ASP A 80 0.27 -4.31 -17.32
N VAL A 81 0.07 -5.05 -16.23
CA VAL A 81 0.56 -4.70 -14.89
C VAL A 81 1.46 -5.81 -14.37
N VAL A 82 2.53 -5.46 -13.67
CA VAL A 82 3.42 -6.45 -13.06
C VAL A 82 3.88 -6.04 -11.67
N SER A 83 4.13 -7.03 -10.81
CA SER A 83 5.01 -6.94 -9.66
C SER A 83 5.92 -8.15 -9.63
N PHE A 84 7.22 -7.95 -9.83
CA PHE A 84 8.21 -9.01 -9.77
C PHE A 84 8.60 -9.32 -8.33
N SER A 85 9.09 -10.55 -8.10
CA SER A 85 9.75 -10.93 -6.85
C SER A 85 11.17 -10.33 -6.78
N HIS A 86 11.81 -10.46 -5.61
CA HIS A 86 13.22 -10.07 -5.42
C HIS A 86 14.22 -10.86 -6.29
N ARG A 87 13.76 -11.90 -7.02
CA ARG A 87 14.57 -12.69 -7.98
C ARG A 87 14.27 -12.33 -9.43
N GLY A 88 13.46 -11.30 -9.65
CA GLY A 88 12.95 -10.91 -10.95
C GLY A 88 13.81 -9.94 -11.74
N LEU A 89 15.14 -9.84 -11.51
CA LEU A 89 16.00 -8.87 -12.20
C LEU A 89 15.82 -8.91 -13.72
N GLY A 90 15.81 -10.10 -14.34
CA GLY A 90 15.60 -10.25 -15.77
C GLY A 90 14.27 -9.66 -16.26
N GLY A 91 13.20 -9.85 -15.48
CA GLY A 91 11.90 -9.26 -15.75
C GLY A 91 11.91 -7.73 -15.64
N HIS A 92 12.51 -7.18 -14.60
CA HIS A 92 12.67 -5.75 -14.43
C HIS A 92 13.45 -5.10 -15.58
N LEU A 93 14.56 -5.71 -16.01
CA LEU A 93 15.37 -5.23 -17.14
C LEU A 93 14.57 -5.16 -18.44
N VAL A 94 13.77 -6.18 -18.73
CA VAL A 94 12.90 -6.19 -19.90
C VAL A 94 11.78 -5.16 -19.76
N TRP A 95 11.20 -4.99 -18.57
CA TRP A 95 10.04 -4.12 -18.36
C TRP A 95 10.42 -2.63 -18.37
N SER A 96 11.35 -2.23 -17.53
CA SER A 96 11.78 -0.82 -17.37
C SER A 96 12.95 -0.41 -18.25
N GLY A 97 13.81 -1.34 -18.65
CA GLY A 97 14.66 -1.21 -19.83
C GLY A 97 16.10 -0.79 -19.63
N HIS A 98 16.63 -0.43 -18.47
CA HIS A 98 18.05 -0.06 -18.40
C HIS A 98 18.78 -0.61 -17.18
N LEU A 99 19.91 -1.30 -17.43
CA LEU A 99 20.73 -1.89 -16.37
C LEU A 99 21.32 -0.83 -15.41
N CYS A 100 21.63 0.36 -15.90
CA CYS A 100 22.15 1.44 -15.06
C CYS A 100 21.18 1.84 -13.94
N ASP A 101 19.86 1.81 -14.18
CA ASP A 101 18.88 2.16 -13.16
C ASP A 101 18.93 1.15 -12.01
N HIS A 102 19.06 -0.16 -12.32
CA HIS A 102 19.20 -1.20 -11.31
C HIS A 102 20.54 -1.10 -10.58
N LEU A 103 21.64 -0.83 -11.28
CA LEU A 103 22.95 -0.62 -10.65
C LEU A 103 22.94 0.61 -9.74
N ASN A 104 22.35 1.72 -10.17
CA ASN A 104 22.19 2.92 -9.35
C ASN A 104 21.34 2.66 -8.10
N GLN A 105 20.31 1.81 -8.22
CA GLN A 105 19.52 1.35 -7.08
C GLN A 105 20.37 0.57 -6.07
N TYR A 106 21.18 -0.39 -6.53
CA TYR A 106 22.08 -1.16 -5.66
C TYR A 106 23.20 -0.32 -5.04
N PHE A 107 23.70 0.68 -5.76
CA PHE A 107 24.69 1.64 -5.22
C PHE A 107 24.06 2.71 -4.32
N ALA A 108 22.75 2.81 -4.30
CA ALA A 108 21.99 3.85 -3.56
C ALA A 108 22.57 5.26 -3.81
N ASN A 109 22.84 5.58 -5.08
CA ASN A 109 23.45 6.86 -5.49
C ASN A 109 22.39 7.88 -5.94
N ALA A 110 22.82 9.07 -6.34
CA ALA A 110 21.93 10.18 -6.71
C ALA A 110 21.04 9.92 -7.95
N ALA A 111 21.35 8.91 -8.74
CA ALA A 111 20.51 8.46 -9.88
C ALA A 111 19.68 7.21 -9.56
N SER A 112 19.63 6.79 -8.29
CA SER A 112 18.78 5.67 -7.88
C SER A 112 17.30 5.96 -8.16
N PRO A 113 16.53 5.03 -8.76
CA PRO A 113 15.09 5.20 -8.98
C PRO A 113 14.30 5.55 -7.72
N THR A 114 14.74 5.08 -6.55
CA THR A 114 14.10 5.37 -5.26
C THR A 114 14.79 6.50 -4.48
N LEU A 115 15.78 7.18 -5.06
CA LEU A 115 16.59 8.19 -4.36
C LEU A 115 17.21 7.62 -3.06
N GLY A 116 17.65 6.35 -3.10
CA GLY A 116 18.25 5.67 -1.95
C GLY A 116 17.28 5.32 -0.81
N ARG A 117 15.97 5.49 -1.01
CA ARG A 117 14.94 5.22 0.01
C ARG A 117 14.62 3.74 0.15
N GLU A 118 14.94 2.94 -0.86
CA GLU A 118 14.80 1.49 -0.87
C GLU A 118 16.11 0.84 -1.32
N GLY A 119 16.33 -0.37 -0.82
CA GLY A 119 17.47 -1.20 -1.21
C GLY A 119 17.11 -2.32 -2.18
N ASN A 120 18.10 -3.07 -2.64
CA ASN A 120 17.93 -4.21 -3.52
C ASN A 120 17.05 -3.84 -4.75
N ILE A 121 16.22 -4.76 -5.22
CA ILE A 121 15.27 -4.50 -6.32
C ILE A 121 13.85 -4.18 -5.83
N HIS A 122 13.72 -3.56 -4.65
CA HIS A 122 12.44 -3.06 -4.11
C HIS A 122 11.96 -1.79 -4.82
N HIS A 123 12.19 -1.70 -6.11
CA HIS A 123 11.72 -0.60 -6.92
C HIS A 123 10.81 -1.11 -8.04
N GLY A 124 10.08 -0.20 -8.62
CA GLY A 124 9.26 -0.42 -9.79
C GLY A 124 9.25 0.84 -10.63
N ASP A 125 8.46 0.82 -11.67
CA ASP A 125 8.13 1.98 -12.48
C ASP A 125 6.59 2.09 -12.58
N PRO A 126 5.94 2.76 -11.62
CA PRO A 126 4.48 2.88 -11.61
C PRO A 126 3.93 3.54 -12.88
N ALA A 127 4.70 4.41 -13.54
CA ALA A 127 4.30 5.01 -14.82
C ALA A 127 4.17 3.96 -15.93
N GLN A 128 5.01 2.91 -15.89
CA GLN A 128 4.91 1.73 -16.75
C GLN A 128 4.15 0.57 -16.11
N ARG A 129 3.44 0.79 -15.02
CA ARG A 129 2.66 -0.22 -14.28
C ARG A 129 3.48 -1.40 -13.76
N SER A 130 4.78 -1.19 -13.52
CA SER A 130 5.61 -2.07 -12.72
C SER A 130 5.53 -1.62 -11.27
N LEU A 131 4.75 -2.35 -10.46
CA LEU A 131 4.51 -1.96 -9.06
C LEU A 131 5.71 -2.35 -8.20
N PRO A 132 6.21 -1.43 -7.35
CA PRO A 132 7.33 -1.72 -6.46
C PRO A 132 6.92 -2.75 -5.41
N MET A 133 7.64 -3.85 -5.33
CA MET A 133 7.40 -4.87 -4.31
C MET A 133 7.71 -4.35 -2.89
N ILE A 134 7.11 -4.99 -1.90
CA ILE A 134 7.52 -4.89 -0.49
C ILE A 134 7.97 -6.26 0.01
N SER A 135 8.76 -6.29 1.07
CA SER A 135 9.27 -7.54 1.64
C SER A 135 8.21 -8.40 2.36
N HIS A 136 7.03 -7.85 2.61
CA HIS A 136 5.91 -8.59 3.20
C HIS A 136 5.29 -9.50 2.14
N LEU A 137 5.54 -10.80 2.34
CA LEU A 137 5.21 -11.82 1.34
C LEU A 137 3.70 -11.90 1.12
N GLY A 138 3.30 -11.96 -0.16
CA GLY A 138 1.88 -12.05 -0.56
C GLY A 138 1.20 -10.70 -0.76
N ALA A 139 1.65 -9.63 -0.11
CA ALA A 139 0.97 -8.34 -0.11
C ALA A 139 0.75 -7.75 -1.52
N MET A 140 1.67 -7.98 -2.46
CA MET A 140 1.57 -7.40 -3.81
C MET A 140 0.56 -8.09 -4.72
N LEU A 141 0.04 -9.28 -4.36
CA LEU A 141 -0.88 -10.04 -5.21
C LEU A 141 -2.18 -9.27 -5.44
N SER A 142 -2.79 -8.80 -4.37
CA SER A 142 -4.01 -7.98 -4.43
C SER A 142 -3.77 -6.60 -5.05
N ASN A 143 -2.59 -6.02 -4.86
CA ASN A 143 -2.21 -4.76 -5.51
C ASN A 143 -2.20 -4.90 -7.04
N VAL A 144 -1.58 -5.96 -7.56
CA VAL A 144 -1.60 -6.25 -9.01
C VAL A 144 -3.03 -6.51 -9.49
N ALA A 145 -3.84 -7.21 -8.71
CA ALA A 145 -5.24 -7.47 -9.05
C ALA A 145 -6.03 -6.16 -9.18
N GLY A 146 -5.90 -5.25 -8.23
CA GLY A 146 -6.54 -3.94 -8.26
C GLY A 146 -6.05 -3.05 -9.40
N ALA A 147 -4.74 -3.00 -9.63
CA ALA A 147 -4.16 -2.24 -10.72
C ALA A 147 -4.58 -2.78 -12.10
N THR A 148 -4.73 -4.10 -12.23
CA THR A 148 -5.23 -4.74 -13.45
C THR A 148 -6.70 -4.40 -13.69
N ASP A 149 -7.53 -4.45 -12.63
CA ASP A 149 -8.93 -4.05 -12.72
C ASP A 149 -9.09 -2.56 -13.07
N SER A 150 -8.21 -1.71 -12.58
CA SER A 150 -8.17 -0.31 -12.97
C SER A 150 -8.00 -0.15 -14.49
N GLN A 151 -7.06 -0.87 -15.10
CA GLN A 151 -6.88 -0.83 -16.56
C GLN A 151 -8.12 -1.35 -17.29
N ARG A 152 -8.74 -2.43 -16.81
CA ARG A 152 -9.98 -2.97 -17.38
C ARG A 152 -11.13 -1.95 -17.30
N ARG A 153 -11.27 -1.24 -16.20
CA ARG A 153 -12.27 -0.17 -16.01
C ARG A 153 -12.05 1.00 -16.98
N PHE A 154 -10.82 1.28 -17.39
CA PHE A 154 -10.49 2.21 -18.48
C PHE A 154 -10.68 1.61 -19.88
N GLY A 155 -11.28 0.42 -20.03
CA GLY A 155 -11.54 -0.25 -21.31
C GLY A 155 -10.32 -0.89 -21.94
N ARG A 156 -9.23 -1.11 -21.21
CA ARG A 156 -8.01 -1.74 -21.68
C ARG A 156 -8.01 -3.22 -21.32
N PRO A 157 -7.76 -4.15 -22.27
CA PRO A 157 -7.74 -5.59 -21.99
C PRO A 157 -6.41 -6.03 -21.35
N ALA A 158 -6.07 -5.44 -20.21
CA ALA A 158 -4.83 -5.71 -19.49
C ALA A 158 -4.82 -7.09 -18.84
N VAL A 159 -3.62 -7.65 -18.68
CA VAL A 159 -3.33 -8.83 -17.86
C VAL A 159 -2.40 -8.41 -16.73
N GLY A 160 -2.67 -8.86 -15.51
CA GLY A 160 -1.79 -8.69 -14.36
C GLY A 160 -0.85 -9.88 -14.21
N PHE A 161 0.40 -9.60 -13.83
CA PHE A 161 1.39 -10.62 -13.50
C PHE A 161 1.93 -10.38 -12.11
N THR A 162 1.85 -11.38 -11.26
CA THR A 162 2.42 -11.29 -9.91
C THR A 162 3.20 -12.55 -9.58
N PHE A 163 4.42 -12.36 -9.06
CA PHE A 163 5.36 -13.41 -8.76
C PHE A 163 5.55 -13.56 -7.25
N PHE A 164 5.56 -14.78 -6.77
CA PHE A 164 5.81 -15.11 -5.36
C PHE A 164 6.44 -16.48 -5.22
N GLY A 165 7.25 -16.66 -4.19
CA GLY A 165 7.92 -17.93 -3.93
C GLY A 165 6.99 -18.99 -3.32
N ASP A 166 7.43 -20.25 -3.34
CA ASP A 166 6.78 -21.38 -2.68
C ASP A 166 6.50 -21.11 -1.19
N GLY A 167 7.46 -20.52 -0.46
CA GLY A 167 7.25 -20.13 0.93
C GLY A 167 6.17 -19.07 1.14
N CYS A 168 6.07 -18.12 0.24
CA CYS A 168 5.02 -17.11 0.27
C CYS A 168 3.63 -17.73 0.14
N SER A 169 3.50 -18.84 -0.56
CA SER A 169 2.22 -19.50 -0.82
C SER A 169 1.45 -19.92 0.45
N SER A 170 2.08 -19.85 1.62
CA SER A 170 1.48 -20.17 2.93
C SER A 170 0.93 -18.96 3.67
N THR A 171 1.10 -17.73 3.16
CA THR A 171 0.59 -16.52 3.80
C THR A 171 -0.91 -16.31 3.57
N GLY A 172 -1.60 -15.67 4.51
CA GLY A 172 -3.01 -15.32 4.39
C GLY A 172 -3.30 -14.44 3.16
N ASP A 173 -2.44 -13.46 2.88
CA ASP A 173 -2.54 -12.56 1.73
C ASP A 173 -2.67 -13.30 0.39
N VAL A 174 -1.96 -14.42 0.21
CA VAL A 174 -2.07 -15.24 -1.00
C VAL A 174 -3.47 -15.84 -1.11
N HIS A 175 -3.98 -16.45 -0.04
CA HIS A 175 -5.30 -17.10 -0.03
C HIS A 175 -6.42 -16.10 -0.29
N GLU A 176 -6.38 -14.95 0.37
CA GLU A 176 -7.33 -13.86 0.18
C GLU A 176 -7.30 -13.32 -1.25
N SER A 177 -6.09 -13.06 -1.78
CA SER A 177 -5.89 -12.50 -3.13
C SER A 177 -6.38 -13.43 -4.23
N LEU A 178 -6.10 -14.74 -4.12
CA LEU A 178 -6.56 -15.74 -5.09
C LEU A 178 -8.10 -15.82 -5.11
N ASN A 179 -8.73 -15.83 -3.92
CA ASN A 179 -10.17 -15.84 -3.79
C ASN A 179 -10.80 -14.56 -4.36
N LEU A 180 -10.27 -13.40 -4.00
CA LEU A 180 -10.77 -12.09 -4.47
C LEU A 180 -10.67 -11.98 -6.00
N ALA A 181 -9.54 -12.35 -6.59
CA ALA A 181 -9.34 -12.30 -8.04
C ALA A 181 -10.30 -13.23 -8.79
N SER A 182 -10.55 -14.43 -8.26
CA SER A 182 -11.53 -15.38 -8.83
C SER A 182 -12.95 -14.84 -8.74
N LEU A 183 -13.35 -14.35 -7.57
CA LEU A 183 -14.68 -13.80 -7.31
C LEU A 183 -15.00 -12.62 -8.25
N LEU A 184 -14.03 -11.75 -8.47
CA LEU A 184 -14.17 -10.58 -9.33
C LEU A 184 -13.86 -10.87 -10.81
N SER A 185 -13.47 -12.09 -11.15
CA SER A 185 -13.08 -12.51 -12.51
C SER A 185 -12.02 -11.57 -13.09
N LEU A 186 -10.90 -11.41 -12.37
CA LEU A 186 -9.81 -10.53 -12.77
C LEU A 186 -8.79 -11.27 -13.64
N PRO A 187 -8.33 -10.67 -14.74
CA PRO A 187 -7.36 -11.29 -15.65
C PRO A 187 -5.94 -11.24 -15.08
N VAL A 188 -5.68 -12.00 -14.03
CA VAL A 188 -4.38 -12.05 -13.33
C VAL A 188 -3.76 -13.43 -13.48
N ILE A 189 -2.48 -13.46 -13.81
CA ILE A 189 -1.64 -14.66 -13.78
C ILE A 189 -0.81 -14.60 -12.50
N PHE A 190 -1.14 -15.49 -11.57
CA PHE A 190 -0.42 -15.71 -10.33
C PHE A 190 0.67 -16.73 -10.57
N VAL A 191 1.95 -16.38 -10.35
CA VAL A 191 3.09 -17.24 -10.65
C VAL A 191 3.83 -17.60 -9.37
N ILE A 192 3.75 -18.86 -8.98
CA ILE A 192 4.57 -19.43 -7.90
C ILE A 192 5.95 -19.76 -8.48
N GLU A 193 6.99 -19.07 -8.02
CA GLU A 193 8.39 -19.41 -8.29
C GLU A 193 8.82 -20.51 -7.34
N ASN A 194 8.54 -21.77 -7.70
CA ASN A 194 8.86 -22.92 -6.85
C ASN A 194 10.30 -23.38 -7.05
N ASN A 195 11.18 -22.90 -6.19
CA ASN A 195 12.56 -23.35 -6.10
C ASN A 195 12.80 -24.32 -4.93
N ARG A 196 11.71 -24.75 -4.27
CA ARG A 196 11.66 -25.71 -3.15
C ARG A 196 12.16 -25.22 -1.79
N TYR A 197 12.56 -23.97 -1.66
CA TYR A 197 13.07 -23.42 -0.42
C TYR A 197 12.56 -21.99 -0.15
N ALA A 198 11.90 -21.79 1.00
CA ALA A 198 11.72 -20.47 1.59
C ALA A 198 12.92 -20.15 2.48
N TYR A 199 13.87 -19.36 2.00
CA TYR A 199 15.16 -19.19 2.62
C TYR A 199 15.82 -20.57 2.85
N SER A 200 15.81 -21.12 4.06
CA SER A 200 16.36 -22.43 4.42
C SER A 200 15.29 -23.53 4.65
N THR A 201 14.01 -23.14 4.72
CA THR A 201 12.91 -24.07 5.00
C THR A 201 12.49 -24.79 3.73
N PRO A 202 12.60 -26.13 3.67
CA PRO A 202 12.22 -26.90 2.49
C PRO A 202 10.69 -26.93 2.29
N LEU A 203 10.24 -27.16 1.07
CA LEU A 203 8.82 -27.19 0.72
C LEU A 203 8.03 -28.21 1.55
N SER A 204 8.64 -29.34 1.92
CA SER A 204 8.04 -30.38 2.75
C SER A 204 7.65 -29.92 4.16
N GLU A 205 8.24 -28.83 4.66
CA GLU A 205 7.91 -28.23 5.95
C GLU A 205 6.94 -27.05 5.81
N GLN A 206 6.57 -26.69 4.59
CA GLN A 206 5.72 -25.53 4.31
C GLN A 206 4.37 -25.93 3.73
N PHE A 207 4.27 -27.08 3.07
CA PHE A 207 3.06 -27.52 2.39
C PHE A 207 2.76 -28.99 2.67
N ALA A 208 1.69 -29.27 3.41
CA ALA A 208 1.34 -30.61 3.89
C ALA A 208 1.12 -31.64 2.76
N ALA A 209 0.65 -31.21 1.58
CA ALA A 209 0.50 -32.08 0.41
C ALA A 209 1.84 -32.33 -0.32
N GLY A 210 2.93 -31.73 0.12
CA GLY A 210 4.31 -31.97 -0.28
C GLY A 210 4.71 -31.37 -1.63
N THR A 211 3.92 -31.52 -2.67
CA THR A 211 4.20 -31.06 -4.04
C THR A 211 2.94 -30.54 -4.71
N GLU A 212 3.08 -29.89 -5.87
CA GLU A 212 1.95 -29.45 -6.69
C GLU A 212 1.07 -28.37 -6.04
N LEU A 213 1.72 -27.26 -5.66
CA LEU A 213 1.05 -26.06 -5.10
C LEU A 213 -0.05 -25.50 -6.00
N TRP A 214 0.05 -25.69 -7.32
CA TRP A 214 -0.95 -25.28 -8.30
C TRP A 214 -2.33 -25.91 -8.07
N ARG A 215 -2.41 -27.08 -7.43
CA ARG A 215 -3.70 -27.74 -7.14
C ARG A 215 -4.60 -26.91 -6.20
N ARG A 216 -4.04 -25.96 -5.47
CA ARG A 216 -4.82 -25.00 -4.66
C ARG A 216 -5.78 -24.17 -5.51
N ALA A 217 -5.48 -23.95 -6.78
CA ALA A 217 -6.33 -23.18 -7.72
C ALA A 217 -7.77 -23.70 -7.75
N ALA A 218 -7.98 -25.01 -7.67
CA ALA A 218 -9.31 -25.62 -7.67
C ALA A 218 -10.17 -25.14 -6.49
N GLY A 219 -9.57 -24.90 -5.32
CA GLY A 219 -10.25 -24.37 -4.13
C GLY A 219 -10.79 -22.95 -4.30
N TYR A 220 -10.26 -22.18 -5.25
CA TYR A 220 -10.69 -20.83 -5.58
C TYR A 220 -11.49 -20.75 -6.88
N GLY A 221 -11.83 -21.90 -7.50
CA GLY A 221 -12.57 -21.93 -8.76
C GLY A 221 -11.79 -21.34 -9.95
N MET A 222 -10.46 -21.37 -9.92
CA MET A 222 -9.59 -20.94 -11.02
C MET A 222 -8.83 -22.12 -11.63
N GLU A 223 -8.31 -21.94 -12.83
CA GLU A 223 -7.40 -22.88 -13.46
C GLU A 223 -6.03 -22.82 -12.80
N GLY A 224 -5.38 -23.97 -12.65
CA GLY A 224 -3.99 -24.07 -12.20
C GLY A 224 -3.25 -25.18 -12.91
N PHE A 225 -1.97 -24.99 -13.12
CA PHE A 225 -1.07 -25.99 -13.68
C PHE A 225 0.38 -25.74 -13.30
N SER A 226 1.22 -26.77 -13.46
CA SER A 226 2.67 -26.67 -13.29
C SER A 226 3.36 -26.54 -14.65
N LEU A 227 4.46 -25.79 -14.68
CA LEU A 227 5.34 -25.71 -15.85
C LEU A 227 6.81 -25.79 -15.43
N ASP A 228 7.66 -26.38 -16.27
CA ASP A 228 9.11 -26.40 -16.07
C ASP A 228 9.75 -25.16 -16.71
N ALA A 229 10.21 -24.23 -15.87
CA ALA A 229 10.87 -23.01 -16.32
C ALA A 229 12.34 -23.23 -16.73
N THR A 230 12.88 -24.44 -16.57
CA THR A 230 14.21 -24.79 -17.09
C THR A 230 14.19 -25.14 -18.58
N ASP A 231 13.04 -25.56 -19.15
CA ASP A 231 12.84 -25.62 -20.60
C ASP A 231 12.29 -24.29 -21.13
N VAL A 232 13.20 -23.40 -21.51
CA VAL A 232 12.88 -22.03 -21.92
C VAL A 232 11.91 -21.98 -23.08
N GLU A 233 12.02 -22.90 -24.08
CA GLU A 233 11.12 -22.88 -25.25
C GLU A 233 9.72 -23.32 -24.91
N ALA A 234 9.56 -24.44 -24.17
CA ALA A 234 8.25 -24.94 -23.73
C ALA A 234 7.59 -23.94 -22.79
N CYS A 235 8.36 -23.37 -21.84
CA CYS A 235 7.90 -22.33 -20.94
C CYS A 235 7.37 -21.10 -21.70
N THR A 236 8.14 -20.57 -22.66
CA THR A 236 7.76 -19.40 -23.46
C THR A 236 6.45 -19.64 -24.22
N ARG A 237 6.31 -20.80 -24.88
CA ARG A 237 5.10 -21.14 -25.65
C ARG A 237 3.87 -21.26 -24.74
N THR A 238 4.02 -21.92 -23.57
CA THR A 238 2.96 -22.06 -22.59
C THR A 238 2.54 -20.69 -22.03
N LEU A 239 3.47 -19.82 -21.70
CA LEU A 239 3.19 -18.46 -21.24
C LEU A 239 2.45 -17.64 -22.31
N ALA A 240 2.88 -17.70 -23.58
CA ALA A 240 2.21 -17.00 -24.67
C ALA A 240 0.73 -17.43 -24.82
N ALA A 241 0.47 -18.73 -24.78
CA ALA A 241 -0.89 -19.27 -24.85
C ALA A 241 -1.73 -18.85 -23.62
N THR A 242 -1.13 -18.89 -22.44
CA THR A 242 -1.84 -18.54 -21.18
C THR A 242 -2.17 -17.05 -21.14
N ILE A 243 -1.26 -16.16 -21.52
CA ILE A 243 -1.50 -14.71 -21.60
C ILE A 243 -2.66 -14.43 -22.57
N ALA A 244 -2.64 -15.02 -23.75
CA ALA A 244 -3.72 -14.86 -24.74
C ALA A 244 -5.08 -15.35 -24.18
N LYS A 245 -5.11 -16.49 -23.50
CA LYS A 245 -6.31 -17.06 -22.88
C LYS A 245 -6.85 -16.14 -21.77
N VAL A 246 -6.01 -15.73 -20.83
CA VAL A 246 -6.40 -14.87 -19.69
C VAL A 246 -6.92 -13.52 -20.19
N ARG A 247 -6.27 -12.94 -21.19
CA ARG A 247 -6.72 -11.69 -21.84
C ARG A 247 -8.09 -11.83 -22.49
N ALA A 248 -8.36 -12.97 -23.15
CA ALA A 248 -9.64 -13.23 -23.80
C ALA A 248 -10.77 -13.57 -22.85
N THR A 249 -10.48 -14.28 -21.75
CA THR A 249 -11.52 -14.83 -20.84
C THR A 249 -11.75 -13.96 -19.61
N SER A 250 -10.83 -13.06 -19.27
CA SER A 250 -10.83 -12.31 -18.01
C SER A 250 -10.92 -13.23 -16.77
N ARG A 251 -10.29 -14.41 -16.80
CA ARG A 251 -10.28 -15.36 -15.69
C ARG A 251 -8.86 -15.51 -15.15
N PRO A 252 -8.66 -15.50 -13.82
CA PRO A 252 -7.34 -15.69 -13.24
C PRO A 252 -6.82 -17.11 -13.45
N VAL A 253 -5.49 -17.24 -13.43
CA VAL A 253 -4.79 -18.52 -13.54
C VAL A 253 -3.67 -18.57 -12.50
N LEU A 254 -3.48 -19.73 -11.87
CA LEU A 254 -2.36 -20.01 -10.98
C LEU A 254 -1.35 -20.91 -11.69
N ILE A 255 -0.14 -20.42 -11.90
CA ILE A 255 0.97 -21.19 -12.46
C ILE A 255 1.96 -21.53 -11.34
N GLU A 256 2.30 -22.81 -11.20
CA GLU A 256 3.45 -23.23 -10.43
C GLU A 256 4.64 -23.45 -11.38
N ALA A 257 5.54 -22.49 -11.45
CA ALA A 257 6.74 -22.59 -12.25
C ALA A 257 7.85 -23.28 -11.45
N GLN A 258 8.31 -24.44 -11.92
CA GLN A 258 9.47 -25.13 -11.37
C GLN A 258 10.71 -24.32 -11.79
N THR A 259 11.29 -23.60 -10.83
CA THR A 259 12.48 -22.77 -11.01
C THR A 259 13.66 -23.31 -10.22
N LEU A 260 14.83 -22.73 -10.39
CA LEU A 260 16.02 -23.09 -9.65
C LEU A 260 16.53 -21.89 -8.85
N ARG A 261 17.08 -22.17 -7.69
CA ARG A 261 17.85 -21.19 -6.92
C ARG A 261 19.31 -21.63 -6.92
N LEU A 262 20.06 -21.15 -7.95
CA LEU A 262 21.45 -21.57 -8.20
C LEU A 262 22.46 -20.97 -7.20
N ARG A 263 22.05 -19.99 -6.46
CA ARG A 263 22.79 -19.38 -5.36
C ARG A 263 21.94 -19.44 -4.10
N GLY A 264 22.49 -19.13 -2.95
CA GLY A 264 21.75 -19.06 -1.71
C GLY A 264 20.57 -18.05 -1.73
N HIS A 265 19.90 -17.91 -0.61
CA HIS A 265 18.81 -16.93 -0.48
C HIS A 265 19.33 -15.51 -0.73
N ALA A 266 20.50 -15.19 -0.21
CA ALA A 266 21.21 -13.93 -0.42
C ALA A 266 22.71 -14.18 -0.59
N ALA A 267 23.46 -13.14 -0.95
CA ALA A 267 24.89 -13.20 -1.25
C ALA A 267 25.78 -13.76 -0.12
N TYR A 268 25.28 -13.73 1.11
CA TYR A 268 25.96 -14.24 2.31
C TYR A 268 25.50 -15.65 2.72
N ASP A 269 24.54 -16.24 2.02
CA ASP A 269 23.98 -17.56 2.33
C ASP A 269 24.92 -18.68 1.81
N THR A 270 25.33 -19.57 2.70
CA THR A 270 26.26 -20.70 2.43
C THR A 270 25.58 -21.94 1.89
N CYS A 271 24.23 -21.99 1.95
CA CYS A 271 23.40 -23.13 1.53
C CYS A 271 23.62 -24.44 2.31
N ASP A 272 24.14 -24.38 3.53
CA ASP A 272 24.48 -25.58 4.37
C ASP A 272 23.22 -26.44 4.72
N TYR A 273 22.02 -25.89 4.51
CA TYR A 273 20.73 -26.58 4.69
C TYR A 273 20.30 -27.43 3.50
N MET A 274 20.96 -27.30 2.34
CA MET A 274 20.64 -28.11 1.16
C MET A 274 21.18 -29.55 1.35
N GLN A 275 20.46 -30.50 0.74
CA GLN A 275 20.89 -31.88 0.79
C GLN A 275 22.17 -32.10 -0.05
N PRO A 276 23.03 -33.04 0.34
CA PRO A 276 24.22 -33.36 -0.45
C PRO A 276 23.88 -33.73 -1.89
N GLY A 277 24.55 -33.11 -2.85
CA GLY A 277 24.31 -33.31 -4.31
C GLY A 277 23.18 -32.52 -4.90
N GLU A 278 22.41 -31.77 -4.09
CA GLU A 278 21.28 -30.99 -4.59
C GLU A 278 21.74 -29.75 -5.37
N ALA A 279 22.76 -29.06 -4.91
CA ALA A 279 23.32 -27.90 -5.60
C ALA A 279 23.88 -28.27 -6.98
N GLU A 280 24.57 -29.43 -7.07
CA GLU A 280 25.06 -29.97 -8.34
C GLU A 280 23.92 -30.37 -9.28
N SER A 281 22.84 -30.96 -8.74
CA SER A 281 21.64 -31.26 -9.50
C SER A 281 20.99 -30.01 -10.07
N TYR A 282 20.96 -28.92 -9.29
CA TYR A 282 20.43 -27.63 -9.76
C TYR A 282 21.32 -27.02 -10.85
N ALA A 283 22.64 -27.04 -10.65
CA ALA A 283 23.58 -26.54 -11.65
C ALA A 283 23.50 -27.28 -13.00
N ALA A 284 23.26 -28.59 -12.96
CA ALA A 284 23.09 -29.43 -14.16
C ALA A 284 21.82 -29.10 -14.94
N ARG A 285 20.83 -28.49 -14.30
CA ARG A 285 19.54 -28.08 -14.90
C ARG A 285 19.46 -26.59 -15.19
N ASP A 286 20.55 -25.83 -15.07
CA ASP A 286 20.58 -24.39 -15.32
C ASP A 286 19.99 -24.05 -16.70
N PRO A 287 18.90 -23.26 -16.78
CA PRO A 287 18.20 -22.96 -18.02
C PRO A 287 19.08 -22.23 -19.05
N LEU A 288 20.00 -21.36 -18.60
CA LEU A 288 20.74 -20.51 -19.51
C LEU A 288 21.81 -21.28 -20.33
N PRO A 289 22.73 -22.07 -19.72
CA PRO A 289 23.66 -22.91 -20.46
C PRO A 289 22.94 -23.95 -21.34
N ALA A 290 21.87 -24.56 -20.85
CA ALA A 290 21.09 -25.54 -21.60
C ALA A 290 20.47 -24.91 -22.85
N PHE A 291 19.86 -23.75 -22.72
CA PHE A 291 19.27 -23.01 -23.85
C PHE A 291 20.34 -22.55 -24.85
N ARG A 292 21.50 -22.05 -24.36
CA ARG A 292 22.65 -21.71 -25.19
C ARG A 292 23.13 -22.88 -26.04
N ALA A 293 23.25 -24.05 -25.44
CA ALA A 293 23.70 -25.26 -26.13
C ALA A 293 22.71 -25.67 -27.25
N ARG A 294 21.40 -25.59 -26.99
CA ARG A 294 20.35 -25.85 -28.02
C ARG A 294 20.47 -24.89 -29.20
N LEU A 295 20.64 -23.60 -28.94
CA LEU A 295 20.79 -22.58 -29.98
C LEU A 295 22.11 -22.76 -30.77
N ALA A 296 23.18 -23.15 -30.12
CA ALA A 296 24.45 -23.47 -30.77
C ALA A 296 24.33 -24.70 -31.69
N ALA A 297 23.65 -25.74 -31.24
CA ALA A 297 23.35 -26.92 -32.05
C ALA A 297 22.46 -26.59 -33.27
N ALA A 298 21.60 -25.57 -33.14
CA ALA A 298 20.81 -25.04 -34.26
C ALA A 298 21.58 -24.12 -35.21
N GLY A 299 22.92 -24.02 -35.08
CA GLY A 299 23.79 -23.29 -35.97
C GLY A 299 24.05 -21.81 -35.58
N HIS A 300 23.65 -21.38 -34.39
CA HIS A 300 23.79 -19.98 -33.98
C HIS A 300 25.05 -19.69 -33.14
N GLY A 301 26.01 -20.61 -33.00
CA GLY A 301 27.18 -20.50 -32.14
C GLY A 301 27.98 -19.20 -32.25
N THR A 302 28.28 -18.75 -33.46
CA THR A 302 29.02 -17.51 -33.72
C THR A 302 28.23 -16.28 -33.20
N LYS A 303 26.91 -16.23 -33.46
CA LYS A 303 26.04 -15.14 -32.98
C LYS A 303 25.98 -15.10 -31.45
N LEU A 304 25.88 -16.25 -30.81
CA LEU A 304 25.85 -16.36 -29.34
C LEU A 304 27.14 -15.80 -28.73
N THR A 305 28.30 -16.15 -29.28
CA THR A 305 29.60 -15.63 -28.81
C THR A 305 29.71 -14.11 -28.97
N ALA A 306 29.21 -13.57 -30.09
CA ALA A 306 29.16 -12.13 -30.29
C ALA A 306 28.25 -11.43 -29.26
N ILE A 307 27.04 -11.99 -29.02
CA ILE A 307 26.11 -11.51 -27.98
C ILE A 307 26.76 -11.51 -26.61
N ASP A 308 27.38 -12.60 -26.19
CA ASP A 308 28.04 -12.74 -24.88
C ASP A 308 29.12 -11.67 -24.69
N THR A 309 29.95 -11.44 -25.72
CA THR A 309 31.01 -10.43 -25.70
C THR A 309 30.45 -9.00 -25.58
N GLU A 310 29.45 -8.67 -26.41
CA GLU A 310 28.82 -7.34 -26.42
C GLU A 310 28.12 -7.03 -25.10
N LEU A 311 27.37 -8.00 -24.54
CA LEU A 311 26.68 -7.85 -23.29
C LEU A 311 27.64 -7.69 -22.09
N THR A 312 28.73 -8.43 -22.07
CA THR A 312 29.78 -8.28 -21.04
C THR A 312 30.36 -6.87 -21.08
N ALA A 313 30.72 -6.37 -22.25
CA ALA A 313 31.22 -5.01 -22.40
C ALA A 313 30.18 -3.94 -21.99
N PHE A 314 28.91 -4.15 -22.31
CA PHE A 314 27.81 -3.27 -21.93
C PHE A 314 27.63 -3.22 -20.40
N VAL A 315 27.64 -4.37 -19.73
CA VAL A 315 27.52 -4.45 -18.26
C VAL A 315 28.66 -3.70 -17.58
N GLU A 316 29.91 -3.90 -18.02
CA GLU A 316 31.07 -3.17 -17.45
C GLU A 316 30.98 -1.66 -17.71
N ALA A 317 30.49 -1.24 -18.86
CA ALA A 317 30.26 0.18 -19.16
C ALA A 317 29.19 0.78 -18.21
N CYS A 318 28.08 0.07 -17.96
CA CYS A 318 27.05 0.48 -17.03
C CYS A 318 27.61 0.58 -15.60
N ILE A 319 28.38 -0.40 -15.14
CA ILE A 319 28.99 -0.39 -13.79
C ILE A 319 29.91 0.85 -13.66
N LYS A 320 30.75 1.12 -14.64
CA LYS A 320 31.66 2.28 -14.63
C LYS A 320 30.90 3.60 -14.49
N VAL A 321 29.80 3.78 -15.20
CA VAL A 321 28.96 4.99 -15.14
C VAL A 321 28.28 5.09 -13.78
N SER A 322 27.71 3.98 -13.28
CA SER A 322 26.99 3.96 -11.99
C SER A 322 27.93 4.20 -10.80
N LEU A 323 29.16 3.67 -10.84
CA LEU A 323 30.20 3.95 -9.82
C LEU A 323 30.64 5.41 -9.82
N ALA A 324 30.66 6.06 -10.98
CA ALA A 324 31.03 7.48 -11.10
C ALA A 324 29.88 8.43 -10.72
N THR A 325 28.67 7.90 -10.47
CA THR A 325 27.50 8.69 -10.09
C THR A 325 27.67 9.20 -8.66
N PRO A 326 27.43 10.50 -8.38
CA PRO A 326 27.52 11.07 -7.04
C PRO A 326 26.68 10.31 -6.01
N LYS A 327 27.14 10.29 -4.78
CA LYS A 327 26.35 9.79 -3.65
C LYS A 327 25.22 10.77 -3.32
N LEU A 328 24.22 10.28 -2.59
CA LEU A 328 23.14 11.09 -2.08
C LEU A 328 23.64 11.97 -0.92
N GLU A 329 23.14 13.19 -0.89
CA GLU A 329 23.34 14.11 0.24
C GLU A 329 22.15 13.96 1.20
N PRO A 330 22.39 13.97 2.53
CA PRO A 330 21.32 13.87 3.53
C PRO A 330 20.35 15.05 3.53
N ALA A 331 20.79 16.21 3.03
CA ALA A 331 19.97 17.43 2.99
C ALA A 331 18.66 17.18 2.21
N GLY A 332 17.53 17.47 2.84
CA GLY A 332 16.22 17.29 2.23
C GLY A 332 15.69 15.83 2.23
N MET A 333 16.28 14.94 3.02
CA MET A 333 15.82 13.53 3.09
C MET A 333 14.36 13.37 3.50
N GLU A 334 13.80 14.34 4.23
CA GLU A 334 12.38 14.37 4.63
C GLU A 334 11.43 14.76 3.48
N ALA A 335 11.97 15.33 2.40
CA ALA A 335 11.16 15.75 1.27
C ALA A 335 10.53 14.53 0.57
N GLY A 336 9.29 14.69 0.11
CA GLY A 336 8.59 13.65 -0.64
C GLY A 336 7.98 12.54 0.21
N LEU A 337 7.81 12.75 1.52
CA LEU A 337 7.01 11.86 2.36
C LEU A 337 5.56 11.81 1.86
N PHE A 338 5.00 12.95 1.51
CA PHE A 338 3.66 13.07 0.96
C PHE A 338 3.69 13.49 -0.52
N ALA A 339 2.77 12.93 -1.30
CA ALA A 339 2.52 13.38 -2.65
C ALA A 339 2.04 14.84 -2.64
N PRO A 340 2.44 15.66 -3.61
CA PRO A 340 2.01 17.06 -3.68
C PRO A 340 0.50 17.16 -3.87
N ALA A 341 -0.08 18.21 -3.30
CA ALA A 341 -1.50 18.50 -3.46
C ALA A 341 -1.83 18.81 -4.93
N SER A 342 -2.94 18.28 -5.41
CA SER A 342 -3.52 18.67 -6.70
C SER A 342 -4.26 20.01 -6.60
N PRO A 343 -4.45 20.73 -7.72
CA PRO A 343 -5.40 21.83 -7.78
C PRO A 343 -6.79 21.38 -7.32
N PRO A 344 -7.62 22.28 -6.76
CA PRO A 344 -8.99 21.96 -6.37
C PRO A 344 -9.78 21.37 -7.53
N LEU A 345 -10.52 20.29 -7.27
CA LEU A 345 -11.43 19.74 -8.26
C LEU A 345 -12.68 20.64 -8.40
N PRO A 346 -13.16 20.87 -9.62
CA PRO A 346 -14.41 21.62 -9.83
C PRO A 346 -15.60 20.74 -9.43
N TRP A 347 -16.21 21.01 -8.30
CA TRP A 347 -17.45 20.36 -7.86
C TRP A 347 -18.66 21.15 -8.31
N LYS A 348 -19.75 20.46 -8.67
CA LYS A 348 -21.03 21.12 -8.95
C LYS A 348 -21.55 21.76 -7.66
N PRO A 349 -21.96 23.05 -7.70
CA PRO A 349 -22.58 23.68 -6.54
C PRO A 349 -23.89 22.99 -6.20
N GLU A 350 -24.18 22.88 -4.92
CA GLU A 350 -25.47 22.42 -4.41
C GLU A 350 -26.38 23.62 -4.14
N PRO A 351 -27.72 23.42 -4.05
CA PRO A 351 -28.64 24.45 -3.61
C PRO A 351 -28.21 25.03 -2.26
N ALA A 352 -28.35 26.34 -2.09
CA ALA A 352 -27.86 27.07 -0.92
C ALA A 352 -28.55 26.71 0.41
N SER A 353 -29.66 25.97 0.40
CA SER A 353 -30.42 25.64 1.61
C SER A 353 -29.81 24.42 2.32
N PRO A 354 -29.34 24.58 3.56
CA PRO A 354 -28.86 23.47 4.37
C PRO A 354 -29.96 22.41 4.59
N VAL A 355 -29.54 21.13 4.62
CA VAL A 355 -30.40 19.98 4.94
C VAL A 355 -30.06 19.49 6.34
N SER A 356 -31.09 19.23 7.16
CA SER A 356 -30.87 18.70 8.52
C SER A 356 -30.49 17.19 8.46
N LEU A 357 -29.24 16.86 8.74
CA LEU A 357 -28.69 15.50 8.66
C LEU A 357 -27.98 15.12 9.97
N ASN A 358 -28.00 13.84 10.30
CA ASN A 358 -27.03 13.27 11.25
C ASN A 358 -25.72 12.92 10.54
N LEU A 359 -24.68 12.52 11.29
CA LEU A 359 -23.35 12.27 10.75
C LEU A 359 -23.36 11.16 9.68
N ALA A 360 -24.06 10.04 9.92
CA ALA A 360 -24.17 8.96 8.94
C ALA A 360 -24.86 9.39 7.64
N GLN A 361 -25.91 10.22 7.75
CA GLN A 361 -26.60 10.78 6.59
C GLN A 361 -25.74 11.81 5.83
N ALA A 362 -24.92 12.59 6.53
CA ALA A 362 -23.98 13.53 5.93
C ALA A 362 -22.88 12.80 5.13
N LEU A 363 -22.33 11.72 5.69
CA LEU A 363 -21.39 10.84 4.97
C LEU A 363 -22.05 10.20 3.74
N ASN A 364 -23.28 9.66 3.88
CA ASN A 364 -24.01 9.09 2.74
C ASN A 364 -24.20 10.12 1.61
N ALA A 365 -24.60 11.34 1.97
CA ALA A 365 -24.78 12.43 1.00
C ALA A 365 -23.46 12.81 0.30
N GLY A 366 -22.36 12.87 1.06
CA GLY A 366 -21.03 13.11 0.51
C GLY A 366 -20.55 12.00 -0.43
N LEU A 367 -20.70 10.74 -0.04
CA LEU A 367 -20.37 9.57 -0.87
C LEU A 367 -21.20 9.56 -2.17
N ARG A 368 -22.52 9.84 -2.06
CA ARG A 368 -23.40 9.93 -3.23
C ARG A 368 -22.94 11.00 -4.21
N LYS A 369 -22.58 12.19 -3.72
CA LYS A 369 -22.08 13.28 -4.56
C LYS A 369 -20.76 12.92 -5.23
N ILE A 370 -19.84 12.32 -4.51
CA ILE A 370 -18.56 11.85 -5.07
C ILE A 370 -18.80 10.82 -6.16
N LEU A 371 -19.61 9.79 -5.90
CA LEU A 371 -19.92 8.75 -6.88
C LEU A 371 -20.64 9.32 -8.12
N ALA A 372 -21.52 10.30 -7.95
CA ALA A 372 -22.24 10.92 -9.04
C ALA A 372 -21.37 11.81 -9.94
N GLU A 373 -20.37 12.50 -9.37
CA GLU A 373 -19.57 13.48 -10.11
C GLU A 373 -18.19 12.97 -10.53
N ARG A 374 -17.75 11.83 -9.98
CA ARG A 374 -16.39 11.28 -10.18
C ARG A 374 -16.44 9.84 -10.70
N PRO A 375 -16.35 9.65 -12.02
CA PRO A 375 -16.40 8.30 -12.62
C PRO A 375 -15.24 7.41 -12.20
N GLU A 376 -14.10 7.99 -11.81
CA GLU A 376 -12.93 7.28 -11.32
C GLU A 376 -13.06 6.81 -9.87
N SER A 377 -14.08 7.25 -9.13
CA SER A 377 -14.30 6.81 -7.74
C SER A 377 -15.04 5.49 -7.68
N LEU A 378 -14.76 4.69 -6.68
CA LEU A 378 -15.56 3.53 -6.30
C LEU A 378 -15.53 3.35 -4.79
N LEU A 379 -16.62 2.78 -4.28
CA LEU A 379 -16.77 2.40 -2.88
C LEU A 379 -16.62 0.89 -2.79
N LEU A 380 -15.81 0.41 -1.85
CA LEU A 380 -15.62 -1.02 -1.57
C LEU A 380 -15.64 -1.25 -0.07
N GLY A 381 -15.98 -2.47 0.32
CA GLY A 381 -16.03 -2.88 1.73
C GLY A 381 -17.03 -3.99 1.97
N GLN A 382 -17.04 -4.48 3.19
CA GLN A 382 -17.90 -5.57 3.62
C GLN A 382 -19.28 -5.04 3.99
N ASP A 383 -20.33 -5.77 3.59
CA ASP A 383 -21.74 -5.46 3.85
C ASP A 383 -22.24 -4.10 3.35
N ILE A 384 -21.45 -3.38 2.57
CA ILE A 384 -21.81 -2.06 2.01
C ILE A 384 -22.84 -2.13 0.88
N GLY A 385 -23.15 -3.32 0.40
CA GLY A 385 -24.06 -3.57 -0.70
C GLY A 385 -25.52 -3.38 -0.33
N THR A 386 -26.33 -4.43 -0.46
CA THR A 386 -27.78 -4.39 -0.20
C THR A 386 -28.11 -4.01 1.24
N TYR A 387 -27.27 -4.41 2.19
CA TYR A 387 -27.44 -4.08 3.60
C TYR A 387 -27.18 -2.59 3.90
N GLY A 388 -26.28 -1.95 3.16
CA GLY A 388 -25.99 -0.52 3.30
C GLY A 388 -24.95 -0.17 4.37
N GLY A 389 -24.02 -1.08 4.64
CA GLY A 389 -22.95 -0.94 5.65
C GLY A 389 -23.41 -1.24 7.07
N ALA A 390 -22.47 -1.58 7.96
CA ALA A 390 -22.76 -1.93 9.35
C ALA A 390 -23.56 -0.84 10.09
N PHE A 391 -23.32 0.41 9.76
CA PHE A 391 -23.98 1.60 10.36
C PHE A 391 -24.91 2.34 9.40
N LYS A 392 -25.25 1.73 8.25
CA LYS A 392 -26.15 2.30 7.22
C LYS A 392 -25.61 3.55 6.53
N VAL A 393 -24.33 3.76 6.53
CA VAL A 393 -23.72 4.91 5.85
C VAL A 393 -23.81 4.78 4.34
N THR A 394 -23.77 3.55 3.80
CA THR A 394 -23.82 3.29 2.34
C THR A 394 -25.20 2.89 1.83
N ASP A 395 -26.24 3.06 2.67
CA ASP A 395 -27.61 2.68 2.31
C ASP A 395 -28.09 3.35 1.01
N GLY A 396 -28.67 2.54 0.13
CA GLY A 396 -29.19 2.98 -1.17
C GLY A 396 -28.14 3.17 -2.28
N LEU A 397 -26.86 3.28 -1.97
CA LEU A 397 -25.82 3.58 -2.97
C LEU A 397 -25.64 2.44 -4.00
N LEU A 398 -25.72 1.18 -3.59
CA LEU A 398 -25.65 0.05 -4.54
C LEU A 398 -26.80 0.11 -5.56
N LYS A 399 -28.02 0.46 -5.12
CA LYS A 399 -29.19 0.57 -6.00
C LYS A 399 -29.01 1.69 -7.02
N GLU A 400 -28.39 2.79 -6.61
CA GLU A 400 -28.23 3.99 -7.44
C GLU A 400 -27.06 3.87 -8.43
N PHE A 401 -25.91 3.35 -8.00
CA PHE A 401 -24.66 3.36 -8.79
C PHE A 401 -24.26 1.99 -9.34
N GLY A 402 -24.89 0.92 -8.89
CA GLY A 402 -24.63 -0.44 -9.32
C GLY A 402 -23.33 -1.04 -8.75
N ARG A 403 -23.20 -2.36 -8.94
CA ARG A 403 -22.07 -3.16 -8.42
C ARG A 403 -20.69 -2.71 -8.91
N PRO A 404 -20.51 -2.21 -10.13
CA PRO A 404 -19.18 -1.73 -10.57
C PRO A 404 -18.66 -0.53 -9.77
N ARG A 405 -19.56 0.25 -9.15
CA ARG A 405 -19.21 1.46 -8.40
C ARG A 405 -19.31 1.27 -6.88
N VAL A 406 -20.14 0.32 -6.43
CA VAL A 406 -20.32 -0.04 -5.02
C VAL A 406 -20.05 -1.54 -4.90
N LEU A 407 -18.83 -1.88 -4.53
CA LEU A 407 -18.32 -3.25 -4.53
C LEU A 407 -18.40 -3.85 -3.12
N ASN A 408 -19.39 -4.73 -2.91
CA ASN A 408 -19.40 -5.56 -1.71
C ASN A 408 -18.29 -6.61 -1.80
N THR A 409 -17.39 -6.63 -0.83
CA THR A 409 -16.21 -7.51 -0.80
C THR A 409 -16.42 -8.73 0.09
N PRO A 410 -15.62 -9.80 -0.06
CA PRO A 410 -15.52 -10.84 0.96
C PRO A 410 -14.86 -10.29 2.24
N LEU A 411 -14.92 -11.07 3.33
CA LEU A 411 -14.13 -10.82 4.55
C LEU A 411 -12.67 -11.18 4.26
N ALA A 412 -11.89 -10.17 3.88
CA ALA A 412 -10.50 -10.29 3.46
C ALA A 412 -9.85 -8.89 3.47
N GLU A 413 -9.66 -8.34 4.66
CA GLU A 413 -9.28 -6.94 4.86
C GLU A 413 -7.95 -6.61 4.17
N SER A 414 -6.96 -7.49 4.29
CA SER A 414 -5.66 -7.28 3.65
C SER A 414 -5.76 -7.26 2.14
N ALA A 415 -6.43 -8.25 1.53
CA ALA A 415 -6.57 -8.28 0.07
C ALA A 415 -7.45 -7.15 -0.47
N CYS A 416 -8.50 -6.76 0.25
CA CYS A 416 -9.36 -5.64 -0.16
C CYS A 416 -8.61 -4.31 -0.14
N THR A 417 -7.86 -4.04 0.93
CA THR A 417 -7.02 -2.85 1.02
C THR A 417 -5.90 -2.86 -0.03
N GLY A 418 -5.24 -4.00 -0.24
CA GLY A 418 -4.25 -4.15 -1.30
C GLY A 418 -4.83 -3.92 -2.70
N TYR A 419 -6.03 -4.43 -2.96
CA TYR A 419 -6.76 -4.17 -4.21
C TYR A 419 -7.09 -2.68 -4.36
N ALA A 420 -7.53 -2.02 -3.28
CA ALA A 420 -7.76 -0.58 -3.27
C ALA A 420 -6.48 0.22 -3.57
N ILE A 421 -5.33 -0.16 -2.99
CA ILE A 421 -4.03 0.44 -3.33
C ILE A 421 -3.74 0.30 -4.82
N GLY A 422 -3.90 -0.90 -5.38
CA GLY A 422 -3.69 -1.15 -6.81
C GLY A 422 -4.54 -0.24 -7.71
N LEU A 423 -5.82 -0.09 -7.38
CA LEU A 423 -6.73 0.86 -8.05
C LEU A 423 -6.22 2.30 -7.94
N ALA A 424 -5.82 2.71 -6.73
CA ALA A 424 -5.39 4.09 -6.45
C ALA A 424 -4.15 4.49 -7.24
N VAL A 425 -3.12 3.65 -7.23
CA VAL A 425 -1.83 3.95 -7.89
C VAL A 425 -1.89 3.87 -9.42
N THR A 426 -3.01 3.43 -9.98
CA THR A 426 -3.24 3.33 -11.42
C THR A 426 -4.39 4.19 -11.94
N GLY A 427 -4.84 5.17 -11.15
CA GLY A 427 -5.67 6.28 -11.62
C GLY A 427 -7.11 6.31 -11.12
N HIS A 428 -7.53 5.37 -10.29
CA HIS A 428 -8.81 5.44 -9.58
C HIS A 428 -8.66 6.13 -8.21
N ARG A 429 -9.80 6.47 -7.59
CA ARG A 429 -9.86 7.01 -6.23
C ARG A 429 -10.82 6.16 -5.40
N PRO A 430 -10.35 5.03 -4.87
CA PRO A 430 -11.17 4.14 -4.06
C PRO A 430 -11.43 4.71 -2.67
N ILE A 431 -12.63 4.39 -2.16
CA ILE A 431 -13.05 4.65 -0.79
C ILE A 431 -13.39 3.29 -0.18
N GLU A 432 -12.60 2.85 0.80
CA GLU A 432 -12.81 1.58 1.48
C GLU A 432 -13.46 1.81 2.84
N GLU A 433 -14.56 1.09 3.11
CA GLU A 433 -15.24 1.07 4.41
C GLU A 433 -14.89 -0.22 5.15
N PHE A 434 -14.29 -0.10 6.32
CA PHE A 434 -14.20 -1.18 7.30
C PHE A 434 -15.48 -1.22 8.14
N GLN A 435 -15.89 -2.40 8.60
CA GLN A 435 -17.04 -2.51 9.49
C GLN A 435 -16.77 -1.84 10.86
N PHE A 436 -15.55 -2.03 11.37
CA PHE A 436 -15.03 -1.44 12.59
C PHE A 436 -13.55 -1.12 12.41
N ALA A 437 -13.07 -0.06 13.05
CA ALA A 437 -11.65 0.30 13.04
C ALA A 437 -10.76 -0.85 13.54
N ASP A 438 -11.24 -1.60 14.51
CA ASP A 438 -10.54 -2.75 15.10
C ASP A 438 -10.12 -3.79 14.03
N PHE A 439 -10.94 -4.02 13.02
CA PHE A 439 -10.66 -5.00 11.95
C PHE A 439 -9.60 -4.52 10.95
N SER A 440 -9.30 -3.24 10.92
CA SER A 440 -8.19 -2.72 10.09
C SER A 440 -6.82 -3.24 10.54
N THR A 441 -6.74 -3.87 11.73
CA THR A 441 -5.52 -4.55 12.18
C THR A 441 -5.15 -5.75 11.30
N GLU A 442 -6.12 -6.40 10.63
CA GLU A 442 -5.87 -7.46 9.65
C GLU A 442 -5.25 -6.91 8.34
N ALA A 443 -5.35 -5.60 8.10
CA ALA A 443 -4.81 -4.93 6.92
C ALA A 443 -3.57 -4.06 7.22
N VAL A 444 -2.95 -4.19 8.39
CA VAL A 444 -1.82 -3.32 8.82
C VAL A 444 -0.69 -3.27 7.81
N THR A 445 -0.31 -4.39 7.23
CA THR A 445 0.73 -4.44 6.20
C THR A 445 0.39 -3.55 5.01
N GLN A 446 -0.84 -3.60 4.54
CA GLN A 446 -1.30 -2.80 3.41
C GLN A 446 -1.42 -1.31 3.78
N ILE A 447 -1.98 -1.00 4.94
CA ILE A 447 -2.23 0.40 5.36
C ILE A 447 -0.91 1.08 5.74
N ALA A 448 -0.20 0.53 6.72
CA ALA A 448 0.92 1.19 7.40
C ALA A 448 2.26 1.02 6.69
N LEU A 449 2.49 -0.12 6.01
CA LEU A 449 3.77 -0.44 5.40
C LEU A 449 3.77 -0.29 3.88
N ASN A 450 2.62 -0.41 3.23
CA ASN A 450 2.52 -0.27 1.78
C ASN A 450 1.92 1.09 1.38
N ALA A 451 0.65 1.37 1.69
CA ALA A 451 -0.01 2.63 1.30
C ALA A 451 0.71 3.87 1.87
N ALA A 452 1.01 3.86 3.18
CA ALA A 452 1.66 4.98 3.85
C ALA A 452 3.02 5.35 3.22
N THR A 453 3.81 4.34 2.86
CA THR A 453 5.16 4.54 2.31
C THR A 453 5.20 4.63 0.79
N TYR A 454 4.07 4.42 0.10
CA TYR A 454 4.03 4.22 -1.35
C TYR A 454 4.65 5.39 -2.12
N HIS A 455 4.23 6.63 -1.81
CA HIS A 455 4.78 7.82 -2.45
C HIS A 455 6.26 8.00 -2.13
N PHE A 456 6.65 7.85 -0.88
CA PHE A 456 8.04 8.01 -0.45
C PHE A 456 8.98 7.07 -1.19
N ARG A 457 8.57 5.81 -1.39
CA ARG A 457 9.38 4.77 -2.05
C ARG A 457 9.39 4.87 -3.57
N SER A 458 8.27 5.29 -4.19
CA SER A 458 8.07 5.18 -5.63
C SER A 458 7.84 6.50 -6.35
N GLY A 459 7.58 7.59 -5.63
CA GLY A 459 7.17 8.88 -6.20
C GLY A 459 5.71 8.91 -6.71
N ALA A 460 5.02 7.77 -6.75
CA ALA A 460 3.64 7.71 -7.22
C ALA A 460 2.64 8.06 -6.12
N ALA A 461 1.58 8.78 -6.47
CA ALA A 461 0.47 9.09 -5.57
C ALA A 461 -0.34 7.82 -5.23
N CYS A 462 -0.92 7.77 -4.02
CA CYS A 462 -1.83 6.72 -3.57
C CYS A 462 -3.11 7.35 -2.97
N PRO A 463 -4.00 7.90 -3.79
CA PRO A 463 -5.23 8.57 -3.34
C PRO A 463 -6.29 7.55 -2.88
N LEU A 464 -6.17 7.08 -1.65
CA LEU A 464 -7.03 6.08 -1.02
C LEU A 464 -7.67 6.66 0.23
N ILE A 465 -8.99 6.49 0.39
CA ILE A 465 -9.70 6.83 1.63
C ILE A 465 -10.05 5.53 2.35
N LEU A 466 -9.66 5.45 3.63
CA LEU A 466 -10.00 4.36 4.54
C LEU A 466 -10.96 4.91 5.60
N ARG A 467 -12.21 4.46 5.59
CA ARG A 467 -13.23 4.83 6.56
C ARG A 467 -13.23 3.84 7.70
N LEU A 468 -12.92 4.31 8.90
CA LEU A 468 -12.73 3.48 10.09
C LEU A 468 -13.75 3.87 11.19
N PRO A 469 -14.90 3.18 11.28
CA PRO A 469 -15.82 3.35 12.40
C PRO A 469 -15.17 2.93 13.73
N CYS A 470 -14.95 3.88 14.66
CA CYS A 470 -14.18 3.70 15.90
C CYS A 470 -14.95 4.16 17.14
N GLY A 471 -14.31 4.06 18.31
CA GLY A 471 -14.78 4.59 19.57
C GLY A 471 -15.79 3.72 20.31
N GLY A 472 -15.92 3.98 21.61
CA GLY A 472 -16.82 3.28 22.53
C GLY A 472 -18.19 3.97 22.72
N GLY A 473 -18.83 3.67 23.84
CA GLY A 473 -20.12 4.25 24.25
C GLY A 473 -21.35 3.55 23.66
N LEU A 474 -21.17 2.41 23.00
CA LEU A 474 -22.25 1.60 22.45
C LEU A 474 -22.24 0.15 22.93
N THR A 475 -21.43 -0.16 23.93
CA THR A 475 -21.33 -1.48 24.58
C THR A 475 -20.98 -2.63 23.63
N PHE A 476 -20.05 -2.39 22.69
CA PHE A 476 -19.58 -3.43 21.77
C PHE A 476 -18.34 -4.19 22.28
N GLY A 477 -17.71 -3.74 23.35
CA GLY A 477 -16.56 -4.40 23.98
C GLY A 477 -15.25 -4.21 23.20
N SER A 478 -14.23 -4.99 23.59
CA SER A 478 -12.83 -4.75 23.25
C SER A 478 -12.46 -4.95 21.78
N PHE A 479 -13.28 -5.66 20.99
CA PHE A 479 -12.98 -5.95 19.58
C PHE A 479 -13.73 -5.06 18.58
N HIS A 480 -14.51 -4.09 19.08
CA HIS A 480 -15.37 -3.25 18.24
C HIS A 480 -15.42 -1.79 18.71
N SER A 481 -14.60 -1.40 19.68
CA SER A 481 -14.74 -0.10 20.34
C SER A 481 -13.43 0.65 20.55
N GLN A 482 -12.33 0.19 19.93
CA GLN A 482 -11.04 0.81 20.16
C GLN A 482 -10.88 2.11 19.37
N GLU A 483 -10.04 2.97 19.92
CA GLU A 483 -9.46 4.14 19.28
C GLU A 483 -8.06 3.76 18.76
N LEU A 484 -7.87 3.80 17.44
CA LEU A 484 -6.65 3.33 16.78
C LEU A 484 -5.82 4.45 16.14
N GLU A 485 -6.15 5.71 16.40
CA GLU A 485 -5.45 6.86 15.83
C GLU A 485 -3.95 6.85 16.15
N SER A 486 -3.59 6.56 17.42
CA SER A 486 -2.18 6.48 17.83
C SER A 486 -1.43 5.35 17.16
N PHE A 487 -2.09 4.23 16.91
CA PHE A 487 -1.50 3.07 16.27
C PHE A 487 -1.11 3.38 14.82
N PHE A 488 -2.03 3.90 14.02
CA PHE A 488 -1.76 4.21 12.63
C PHE A 488 -0.89 5.46 12.43
N LEU A 489 -1.07 6.49 13.26
CA LEU A 489 -0.32 7.73 13.14
C LEU A 489 1.12 7.65 13.64
N SER A 490 1.50 6.54 14.27
CA SER A 490 2.91 6.22 14.49
C SER A 490 3.67 5.88 13.20
N MET A 491 2.95 5.59 12.10
CA MET A 491 3.52 5.25 10.79
C MET A 491 3.52 6.49 9.89
N PRO A 492 4.69 7.00 9.46
CA PRO A 492 4.78 8.19 8.62
C PRO A 492 4.19 7.93 7.22
N GLY A 493 3.52 8.95 6.65
CA GLY A 493 2.93 8.90 5.31
C GLY A 493 1.41 8.77 5.27
N LEU A 494 0.75 8.48 6.42
CA LEU A 494 -0.70 8.51 6.54
C LEU A 494 -1.20 9.91 6.89
N ARG A 495 -2.31 10.31 6.27
CA ARG A 495 -3.11 11.46 6.69
C ARG A 495 -4.34 10.99 7.46
N ALA A 496 -4.85 11.83 8.36
CA ALA A 496 -6.01 11.45 9.17
C ALA A 496 -6.92 12.63 9.47
N LEU A 497 -8.21 12.39 9.32
CA LEU A 497 -9.30 13.28 9.71
C LEU A 497 -10.19 12.58 10.73
N TYR A 498 -10.72 13.34 11.68
CA TYR A 498 -11.61 12.85 12.72
C TYR A 498 -12.72 13.88 13.00
N PRO A 499 -13.81 13.88 12.20
CA PRO A 499 -14.89 14.86 12.31
C PRO A 499 -15.69 14.68 13.61
N SER A 500 -16.15 15.80 14.17
CA SER A 500 -17.02 15.86 15.34
C SER A 500 -18.47 16.18 15.04
N THR A 501 -18.75 16.75 13.84
CA THR A 501 -20.07 17.19 13.43
C THR A 501 -20.48 16.64 12.06
N PRO A 502 -21.78 16.60 11.73
CA PRO A 502 -22.25 16.23 10.39
C PRO A 502 -21.65 17.06 9.26
N GLN A 503 -21.50 18.38 9.46
CA GLN A 503 -20.86 19.24 8.46
C GLN A 503 -19.39 18.91 8.28
N ASP A 504 -18.63 18.70 9.37
CA ASP A 504 -17.22 18.33 9.28
C ASP A 504 -17.04 16.95 8.61
N ALA A 505 -17.95 15.99 8.85
CA ALA A 505 -17.90 14.69 8.21
C ALA A 505 -18.14 14.76 6.69
N PHE A 506 -19.11 15.59 6.28
CA PHE A 506 -19.37 15.88 4.88
C PHE A 506 -18.12 16.51 4.22
N ASP A 507 -17.59 17.57 4.82
CA ASP A 507 -16.44 18.31 4.31
C ASP A 507 -15.16 17.45 4.28
N ALA A 508 -14.96 16.60 5.29
CA ALA A 508 -13.81 15.70 5.41
C ALA A 508 -13.73 14.69 4.25
N LEU A 509 -14.87 14.16 3.78
CA LEU A 509 -14.90 13.30 2.61
C LEU A 509 -14.34 13.98 1.36
N PHE A 510 -14.71 15.24 1.11
CA PHE A 510 -14.21 15.99 -0.05
C PHE A 510 -12.75 16.38 0.11
N ALA A 511 -12.33 16.76 1.32
CA ALA A 511 -10.95 17.07 1.63
C ALA A 511 -10.05 15.84 1.46
N ALA A 512 -10.49 14.69 1.93
CA ALA A 512 -9.79 13.41 1.76
C ALA A 512 -9.79 12.95 0.30
N TYR A 513 -10.90 13.14 -0.43
CA TYR A 513 -11.00 12.74 -1.83
C TYR A 513 -10.04 13.51 -2.74
N GLU A 514 -9.78 14.78 -2.45
CA GLU A 514 -8.84 15.59 -3.22
C GLU A 514 -7.37 15.37 -2.84
N ASP A 515 -7.11 14.69 -1.74
CA ASP A 515 -5.74 14.37 -1.34
C ASP A 515 -5.15 13.26 -2.22
N ASN A 516 -3.85 13.37 -2.48
CA ASN A 516 -3.13 12.39 -3.30
C ASN A 516 -2.43 11.30 -2.45
N ASN A 517 -2.65 11.33 -1.14
CA ASN A 517 -2.08 10.40 -0.18
C ASN A 517 -3.17 9.52 0.42
N PRO A 518 -2.83 8.41 1.08
CA PRO A 518 -3.80 7.64 1.84
C PRO A 518 -4.30 8.46 3.04
N VAL A 519 -5.63 8.57 3.15
CA VAL A 519 -6.31 9.31 4.21
C VAL A 519 -7.16 8.35 5.02
N ILE A 520 -6.93 8.29 6.32
CA ILE A 520 -7.82 7.63 7.27
C ILE A 520 -8.88 8.63 7.72
N LEU A 521 -10.14 8.26 7.57
CA LEU A 521 -11.27 8.97 8.13
C LEU A 521 -11.79 8.18 9.33
N PHE A 522 -11.41 8.60 10.53
CA PHE A 522 -11.94 8.05 11.77
C PHE A 522 -13.36 8.56 11.98
N GLU A 523 -14.30 7.67 12.22
CA GLU A 523 -15.72 7.97 12.33
C GLU A 523 -16.24 7.43 13.66
N HIS A 524 -16.38 8.31 14.67
CA HIS A 524 -16.85 7.86 15.98
C HIS A 524 -18.30 7.36 15.89
N LYS A 525 -18.52 6.09 16.23
CA LYS A 525 -19.80 5.40 16.06
C LYS A 525 -20.96 6.04 16.85
N ALA A 526 -20.70 6.57 18.04
CA ALA A 526 -21.73 7.25 18.84
C ALA A 526 -22.23 8.54 18.15
N LEU A 527 -21.43 9.15 17.28
CA LEU A 527 -21.81 10.35 16.54
C LEU A 527 -22.71 10.08 15.36
N TYR A 528 -22.74 8.88 14.79
CA TYR A 528 -23.51 8.58 13.60
C TYR A 528 -24.99 8.99 13.70
N ARG A 529 -25.59 8.84 14.87
CA ARG A 529 -27.00 9.13 15.12
C ARG A 529 -27.23 10.21 16.20
N ARG A 530 -26.16 10.88 16.64
CA ARG A 530 -26.24 11.98 17.62
C ARG A 530 -26.88 13.21 17.00
N GLY A 531 -28.20 13.31 17.11
CA GLY A 531 -28.92 14.49 16.65
C GLY A 531 -28.78 14.79 15.16
N ARG A 532 -29.43 15.83 14.70
CA ARG A 532 -29.34 16.35 13.33
C ARG A 532 -28.90 17.80 13.36
N GLN A 533 -28.06 18.18 12.42
CA GLN A 533 -27.57 19.54 12.25
C GLN A 533 -27.71 19.97 10.79
N PRO A 534 -27.78 21.28 10.50
CA PRO A 534 -27.74 21.76 9.14
C PRO A 534 -26.43 21.39 8.45
N VAL A 535 -26.51 20.75 7.28
CA VAL A 535 -25.38 20.42 6.41
C VAL A 535 -25.62 21.06 5.05
N ALA A 536 -24.65 21.80 4.55
CA ALA A 536 -24.69 22.45 3.27
C ALA A 536 -23.39 22.19 2.49
N TRP A 537 -23.44 22.37 1.17
CA TRP A 537 -22.21 22.42 0.39
C TRP A 537 -21.32 23.57 0.89
N ASN A 538 -20.11 23.22 1.28
CA ASN A 538 -19.12 24.16 1.76
C ASN A 538 -17.97 24.28 0.75
N PRO A 539 -17.82 25.40 0.03
CA PRO A 539 -16.71 25.59 -0.90
C PRO A 539 -15.34 25.67 -0.20
N ARG A 540 -15.31 25.81 1.12
CA ARG A 540 -14.11 25.85 1.96
C ARG A 540 -13.86 24.55 2.72
N TYR A 541 -14.40 23.43 2.24
CA TYR A 541 -14.29 22.10 2.87
C TYR A 541 -12.84 21.69 3.20
N ARG A 542 -11.83 22.23 2.52
CA ARG A 542 -10.41 22.00 2.84
C ARG A 542 -9.96 22.57 4.19
N GLU A 543 -10.74 23.45 4.78
CA GLU A 543 -10.43 24.02 6.10
C GLU A 543 -10.49 22.97 7.23
N VAL A 544 -11.10 21.80 6.99
CA VAL A 544 -11.09 20.69 7.97
C VAL A 544 -9.66 20.17 8.27
N TRP A 545 -8.68 20.48 7.43
CA TRP A 545 -7.28 20.21 7.70
C TRP A 545 -6.66 21.13 8.77
N SER A 546 -7.43 22.07 9.32
CA SER A 546 -6.98 22.98 10.37
C SER A 546 -7.90 22.89 11.59
N PRO A 547 -7.42 23.10 12.80
CA PRO A 547 -8.25 23.10 13.99
C PRO A 547 -9.30 24.21 13.92
N ARG A 548 -10.47 23.95 14.51
CA ARG A 548 -11.54 24.93 14.66
C ARG A 548 -11.61 25.39 16.11
N GLN A 549 -11.53 26.68 16.35
CA GLN A 549 -11.81 27.24 17.66
C GLN A 549 -13.31 27.34 17.87
N LEU A 550 -13.82 26.64 18.89
CA LEU A 550 -15.25 26.58 19.24
C LEU A 550 -15.62 27.64 20.28
N ARG A 551 -14.69 27.95 21.18
CA ARG A 551 -14.88 28.92 22.27
C ARG A 551 -13.62 29.76 22.44
N THR A 552 -13.83 30.97 22.92
CA THR A 552 -12.75 31.87 23.32
C THR A 552 -12.81 32.07 24.83
N GLY A 553 -11.66 31.95 25.48
CA GLY A 553 -11.50 32.16 26.93
C GLY A 553 -10.07 32.44 27.30
N ALA A 554 -9.85 32.86 28.55
CA ALA A 554 -8.53 33.29 29.02
C ALA A 554 -7.89 32.31 30.01
N PHE A 555 -8.65 31.35 30.54
CA PHE A 555 -8.16 30.49 31.60
C PHE A 555 -7.18 29.42 31.11
N ALA A 556 -7.58 28.62 30.12
CA ALA A 556 -6.75 27.57 29.57
C ALA A 556 -7.04 27.31 28.08
N THR A 557 -6.04 26.79 27.37
CA THR A 557 -6.19 26.20 26.05
C THR A 557 -6.63 24.76 26.20
N PHE A 558 -7.78 24.41 25.64
CA PHE A 558 -8.38 23.08 25.69
C PHE A 558 -8.43 22.48 24.30
N VAL A 559 -7.77 21.34 24.08
CA VAL A 559 -7.65 20.68 22.78
C VAL A 559 -8.29 19.32 22.80
N THR A 560 -9.12 19.01 21.81
CA THR A 560 -9.81 17.72 21.70
C THR A 560 -10.19 17.41 20.26
N TYR A 561 -10.83 16.26 20.02
CA TYR A 561 -11.33 15.81 18.71
C TYR A 561 -12.41 14.72 18.86
N GLY A 562 -13.09 14.39 17.76
CA GLY A 562 -14.09 13.33 17.68
C GLY A 562 -15.27 13.57 18.64
N GLU A 563 -15.75 12.53 19.29
CA GLU A 563 -16.88 12.62 20.23
C GLU A 563 -16.55 13.48 21.45
N MET A 564 -15.28 13.49 21.87
CA MET A 564 -14.84 14.24 23.05
C MET A 564 -15.04 15.76 22.90
N VAL A 565 -15.22 16.28 21.70
CA VAL A 565 -15.56 17.69 21.46
C VAL A 565 -16.86 18.07 22.19
N HIS A 566 -17.88 17.24 22.10
CA HIS A 566 -19.17 17.50 22.70
C HIS A 566 -19.11 17.47 24.23
N LEU A 567 -18.38 16.50 24.79
CA LEU A 567 -18.19 16.41 26.23
C LEU A 567 -17.37 17.59 26.77
N ALA A 568 -16.39 18.06 25.98
CA ALA A 568 -15.60 19.24 26.33
C ALA A 568 -16.46 20.52 26.32
N GLU A 569 -17.37 20.69 25.34
CA GLU A 569 -18.30 21.83 25.31
C GLU A 569 -19.19 21.83 26.53
N GLU A 570 -19.81 20.68 26.87
CA GLU A 570 -20.66 20.52 28.06
C GLU A 570 -19.90 20.79 29.37
N ALA A 571 -18.63 20.34 29.46
CA ALA A 571 -17.79 20.61 30.64
C ALA A 571 -17.39 22.09 30.71
N CYS A 572 -17.07 22.73 29.60
CA CYS A 572 -16.77 24.18 29.56
C CYS A 572 -17.99 25.02 29.98
N ASP A 573 -19.21 24.64 29.57
CA ASP A 573 -20.44 25.36 30.00
C ASP A 573 -20.61 25.30 31.53
N TYR A 574 -20.42 24.12 32.11
CA TYR A 574 -20.50 23.94 33.57
C TYR A 574 -19.42 24.74 34.29
N LEU A 575 -18.15 24.63 33.85
CA LEU A 575 -17.02 25.30 34.49
C LEU A 575 -17.12 26.82 34.38
N ALA A 576 -17.65 27.33 33.28
CA ALA A 576 -17.89 28.78 33.13
C ALA A 576 -18.97 29.28 34.07
N ALA A 577 -20.04 28.51 34.27
CA ALA A 577 -21.15 28.88 35.16
C ALA A 577 -20.78 28.83 36.63
N GLU A 578 -20.02 27.81 37.07
CA GLU A 578 -19.72 27.55 38.47
C GLU A 578 -18.44 28.25 38.95
N TYR A 579 -17.46 28.47 38.05
CA TYR A 579 -16.11 28.95 38.43
C TYR A 579 -15.70 30.24 37.72
N ASP A 580 -16.59 30.84 36.90
CA ASP A 580 -16.30 32.01 36.08
C ASP A 580 -15.02 31.85 35.22
N THR A 581 -14.81 30.63 34.68
CA THR A 581 -13.64 30.27 33.90
C THR A 581 -13.97 30.07 32.42
N GLY A 582 -13.27 30.76 31.54
CA GLY A 582 -13.42 30.61 30.08
C GLY A 582 -12.23 29.86 29.46
N PHE A 583 -12.53 28.86 28.63
CA PHE A 583 -11.54 28.08 27.90
C PHE A 583 -11.47 28.49 26.43
N ASP A 584 -10.25 28.56 25.87
CA ASP A 584 -10.06 28.47 24.41
C ASP A 584 -10.20 27.02 24.00
N LEU A 585 -11.37 26.62 23.50
CA LEU A 585 -11.65 25.24 23.10
C LEU A 585 -11.40 25.05 21.60
N PHE A 586 -10.56 24.06 21.28
CA PHE A 586 -10.21 23.69 19.91
C PHE A 586 -10.63 22.26 19.59
N ASP A 587 -11.36 22.10 18.47
CA ASP A 587 -11.58 20.84 17.78
C ASP A 587 -10.48 20.67 16.72
N LEU A 588 -9.63 19.64 16.83
CA LEU A 588 -8.53 19.41 15.89
C LEU A 588 -9.01 19.09 14.48
N ARG A 589 -10.05 18.31 14.32
CA ARG A 589 -10.59 17.78 13.05
C ARG A 589 -9.59 16.99 12.23
N ALA A 590 -8.33 17.40 12.14
CA ALA A 590 -7.24 16.70 11.48
C ALA A 590 -6.17 16.27 12.50
N LEU A 591 -5.81 15.00 12.49
CA LEU A 591 -4.77 14.44 13.34
C LEU A 591 -3.43 14.30 12.61
N SER A 592 -3.45 14.25 11.28
CA SER A 592 -2.27 14.28 10.41
C SER A 592 -2.62 14.92 9.05
N PRO A 593 -1.94 16.02 8.65
CA PRO A 593 -0.90 16.74 9.38
C PRO A 593 -1.48 17.54 10.55
N LEU A 594 -0.74 17.60 11.66
CA LEU A 594 -1.08 18.47 12.80
C LEU A 594 -0.73 19.93 12.48
N ARG A 595 -1.73 20.80 12.57
CA ARG A 595 -1.58 22.26 12.46
C ARG A 595 -1.86 22.89 13.80
N LEU A 596 -0.83 23.35 14.50
CA LEU A 596 -0.92 23.77 15.88
C LEU A 596 -0.80 25.29 16.08
N ASP A 597 -0.65 26.10 15.03
CA ASP A 597 -0.33 27.53 15.14
C ASP A 597 -1.36 28.31 15.98
N ALA A 598 -2.66 28.10 15.76
CA ALA A 598 -3.70 28.75 16.54
C ALA A 598 -3.71 28.28 18.02
N ILE A 599 -3.42 27.00 18.24
CA ILE A 599 -3.34 26.39 19.57
C ILE A 599 -2.12 26.92 20.32
N LYS A 600 -0.97 27.04 19.67
CA LYS A 600 0.26 27.63 20.21
C LYS A 600 0.04 29.08 20.63
N ALA A 601 -0.60 29.89 19.78
CA ALA A 601 -0.93 31.27 20.08
C ALA A 601 -1.87 31.38 21.31
N SER A 602 -2.84 30.48 21.42
CA SER A 602 -3.71 30.37 22.59
C SER A 602 -2.92 30.00 23.83
N LEU A 603 -2.04 28.97 23.73
CA LEU A 603 -1.24 28.49 24.88
C LEU A 603 -0.31 29.58 25.43
N VAL A 604 0.34 30.36 24.58
CA VAL A 604 1.17 31.51 25.00
C VAL A 604 0.35 32.52 25.80
N ARG A 605 -0.91 32.76 25.43
CA ARG A 605 -1.80 33.70 26.11
C ARG A 605 -2.35 33.16 27.42
N THR A 606 -2.80 31.91 27.45
CA THR A 606 -3.46 31.29 28.63
C THR A 606 -2.45 30.76 29.64
N GLY A 607 -1.35 30.21 29.17
CA GLY A 607 -0.31 29.57 29.99
C GLY A 607 -0.74 28.24 30.60
N ARG A 608 -1.87 27.67 30.17
CA ARG A 608 -2.44 26.41 30.69
C ARG A 608 -2.94 25.55 29.55
N LEU A 609 -2.68 24.25 29.60
CA LEU A 609 -3.04 23.29 28.57
C LEU A 609 -3.85 22.12 29.13
N VAL A 610 -5.03 21.88 28.56
CA VAL A 610 -5.83 20.67 28.75
C VAL A 610 -5.93 19.93 27.42
N VAL A 611 -5.65 18.63 27.42
CA VAL A 611 -5.83 17.77 26.25
C VAL A 611 -6.75 16.60 26.62
N LEU A 612 -7.84 16.46 25.87
CA LEU A 612 -8.84 15.40 26.06
C LEU A 612 -8.93 14.53 24.82
N HIS A 613 -8.87 13.21 24.99
CA HIS A 613 -9.10 12.23 23.93
C HIS A 613 -9.74 10.96 24.49
N GLU A 614 -10.44 10.19 23.66
CA GLU A 614 -11.07 8.95 24.12
C GLU A 614 -10.06 7.81 24.25
N GLY A 615 -9.04 7.76 23.43
CA GLY A 615 -8.01 6.74 23.48
C GLY A 615 -7.38 6.60 24.88
N ARG A 616 -6.72 5.48 25.13
CA ARG A 616 -6.04 5.23 26.41
C ARG A 616 -5.04 6.33 26.74
N ARG A 617 -4.86 6.61 28.02
CA ARG A 617 -3.94 7.66 28.46
C ARG A 617 -2.48 7.33 28.12
N THR A 618 -2.07 6.07 28.29
CA THR A 618 -0.73 5.59 27.94
C THR A 618 -0.64 5.35 26.43
N HIS A 619 0.38 5.92 25.80
CA HIS A 619 0.58 5.90 24.33
C HIS A 619 -0.59 6.47 23.51
N GLY A 620 -1.54 7.15 24.13
CA GLY A 620 -2.62 7.83 23.40
C GLY A 620 -2.13 9.11 22.70
N PHE A 621 -2.86 9.53 21.67
CA PHE A 621 -2.50 10.67 20.82
C PHE A 621 -2.33 11.99 21.59
N GLY A 622 -3.06 12.16 22.70
CA GLY A 622 -2.88 13.31 23.58
C GLY A 622 -1.50 13.43 24.21
N ALA A 623 -0.72 12.35 24.29
CA ALA A 623 0.66 12.41 24.76
C ALA A 623 1.56 13.16 23.77
N GLU A 624 1.41 12.88 22.48
CA GLU A 624 2.13 13.59 21.41
C GLU A 624 1.78 15.07 21.37
N LEU A 625 0.50 15.42 21.49
CA LEU A 625 0.06 16.82 21.57
C LEU A 625 0.71 17.57 22.72
N VAL A 626 0.68 16.96 23.93
CA VAL A 626 1.32 17.57 25.10
C VAL A 626 2.82 17.70 24.92
N ALA A 627 3.50 16.66 24.41
CA ALA A 627 4.94 16.69 24.17
C ALA A 627 5.31 17.84 23.23
N ARG A 628 4.74 17.91 22.03
CA ARG A 628 5.04 18.95 21.04
C ARG A 628 4.76 20.36 21.51
N LEU A 629 3.60 20.58 22.15
CA LEU A 629 3.24 21.89 22.67
C LEU A 629 4.13 22.31 23.84
N THR A 630 4.55 21.35 24.69
CA THR A 630 5.43 21.62 25.82
C THR A 630 6.87 21.90 25.36
N GLU A 631 7.42 21.12 24.44
CA GLU A 631 8.77 21.31 23.93
C GLU A 631 8.97 22.72 23.34
N GLU A 632 7.99 23.21 22.58
CA GLU A 632 8.10 24.53 21.94
C GLU A 632 7.72 25.70 22.87
N HIS A 633 6.87 25.48 23.90
CA HIS A 633 6.26 26.52 24.71
C HIS A 633 6.36 26.30 26.22
N PHE A 634 7.36 25.53 26.68
CA PHE A 634 7.56 25.24 28.10
C PHE A 634 7.60 26.52 28.97
N ALA A 635 8.30 27.55 28.54
CA ALA A 635 8.42 28.82 29.26
C ALA A 635 7.08 29.60 29.38
N SER A 636 6.08 29.27 28.58
CA SER A 636 4.75 29.88 28.63
C SER A 636 3.82 29.16 29.61
N LEU A 637 4.15 27.95 30.03
CA LEU A 637 3.33 27.14 30.92
C LEU A 637 3.41 27.65 32.36
N LYS A 638 2.26 27.91 32.98
CA LYS A 638 2.12 28.31 34.38
C LYS A 638 1.98 27.10 35.32
N VAL A 639 1.49 25.99 34.78
CA VAL A 639 1.26 24.72 35.50
C VAL A 639 1.51 23.55 34.56
N ALA A 640 1.67 22.34 35.11
CA ALA A 640 1.80 21.13 34.30
C ALA A 640 0.55 20.93 33.42
N PRO A 641 0.70 20.52 32.14
CA PRO A 641 -0.44 20.19 31.29
C PRO A 641 -1.32 19.08 31.87
N LEU A 642 -2.63 19.22 31.76
CA LEU A 642 -3.60 18.17 32.11
C LEU A 642 -3.92 17.33 30.87
N ARG A 643 -3.72 16.02 30.97
CA ARG A 643 -4.10 15.05 29.95
C ARG A 643 -5.16 14.11 30.44
N ILE A 644 -6.34 14.16 29.81
CA ILE A 644 -7.51 13.34 30.12
C ILE A 644 -7.69 12.31 28.99
N GLY A 645 -7.80 11.03 29.34
CA GLY A 645 -8.02 9.91 28.43
C GLY A 645 -8.66 8.73 29.15
N SER A 646 -9.01 7.70 28.41
CA SER A 646 -9.53 6.46 28.99
C SER A 646 -8.48 5.73 29.84
N LEU A 647 -8.94 4.82 30.68
CA LEU A 647 -8.10 3.98 31.52
C LEU A 647 -7.22 3.05 30.63
N ASP A 648 -6.06 2.63 31.16
CA ASP A 648 -5.13 1.74 30.46
C ASP A 648 -5.59 0.27 30.54
N LEU A 649 -6.79 0.00 30.00
CA LEU A 649 -7.45 -1.31 29.98
C LEU A 649 -8.00 -1.59 28.57
N PRO A 650 -8.24 -2.87 28.20
CA PRO A 650 -9.12 -3.18 27.06
C PRO A 650 -10.53 -2.61 27.32
N VAL A 651 -11.21 -2.20 26.25
CA VAL A 651 -12.56 -1.62 26.36
C VAL A 651 -13.52 -2.66 26.95
N PRO A 652 -14.14 -2.42 28.10
CA PRO A 652 -15.04 -3.39 28.71
C PRO A 652 -16.39 -3.45 27.99
N PHE A 653 -17.08 -4.58 28.12
CA PHE A 653 -18.39 -4.79 27.50
C PHE A 653 -19.56 -4.28 28.37
N ALA A 654 -19.51 -4.49 29.71
CA ALA A 654 -20.61 -4.08 30.57
C ALA A 654 -20.79 -2.57 30.57
N PRO A 655 -22.03 -2.05 30.41
CA PRO A 655 -22.28 -0.60 30.28
C PRO A 655 -21.66 0.22 31.42
N GLU A 656 -21.76 -0.25 32.66
CA GLU A 656 -21.22 0.43 33.82
C GLU A 656 -19.68 0.47 33.81
N LEU A 657 -19.06 -0.59 33.31
CA LEU A 657 -17.60 -0.66 33.17
C LEU A 657 -17.11 0.18 32.03
N GLU A 658 -17.80 0.18 30.86
CA GLU A 658 -17.46 1.03 29.71
C GLU A 658 -17.59 2.51 30.10
N GLN A 659 -18.65 2.89 30.84
CA GLN A 659 -18.82 4.25 31.35
C GLN A 659 -17.72 4.62 32.37
N ALA A 660 -17.32 3.67 33.22
CA ALA A 660 -16.19 3.88 34.11
C ALA A 660 -14.85 3.97 33.41
N TYR A 661 -14.68 3.27 32.28
CA TYR A 661 -13.47 3.24 31.46
C TYR A 661 -13.23 4.57 30.74
N ARG A 662 -14.25 5.12 30.05
CA ARG A 662 -14.15 6.30 29.18
C ARG A 662 -14.19 7.63 29.95
N PRO A 663 -13.62 8.72 29.38
CA PRO A 663 -13.96 10.07 29.85
C PRO A 663 -15.47 10.32 29.77
N SER A 664 -16.01 10.96 30.80
CA SER A 664 -17.37 11.46 30.82
C SER A 664 -17.36 12.94 31.26
N LYS A 665 -18.46 13.65 31.01
CA LYS A 665 -18.59 15.05 31.42
C LYS A 665 -18.17 15.25 32.89
N ASP A 666 -18.69 14.43 33.80
CA ASP A 666 -18.41 14.57 35.24
C ASP A 666 -16.94 14.31 35.57
N LYS A 667 -16.33 13.27 35.00
CA LYS A 667 -14.90 13.00 35.16
C LYS A 667 -14.01 14.11 34.58
N ILE A 668 -14.40 14.71 33.47
CA ILE A 668 -13.69 15.84 32.88
C ILE A 668 -13.74 17.03 33.82
N ILE A 669 -14.92 17.36 34.33
CA ILE A 669 -15.11 18.45 35.29
C ILE A 669 -14.31 18.18 36.56
N GLU A 670 -14.41 16.99 37.17
CA GLU A 670 -13.65 16.60 38.35
C GLU A 670 -12.13 16.77 38.18
N GLN A 671 -11.58 16.25 37.05
CA GLN A 671 -10.15 16.34 36.80
C GLN A 671 -9.70 17.77 36.55
N ILE A 672 -10.49 18.58 35.84
CA ILE A 672 -10.16 19.99 35.59
C ILE A 672 -10.24 20.77 36.88
N THR A 673 -11.29 20.57 37.71
CA THR A 673 -11.45 21.26 38.97
C THR A 673 -10.30 20.93 39.94
N ALA A 674 -9.93 19.64 40.06
CA ALA A 674 -8.77 19.23 40.86
C ALA A 674 -7.45 19.84 40.35
N TRP A 675 -7.31 20.05 39.05
CA TRP A 675 -6.14 20.65 38.43
C TRP A 675 -6.11 22.19 38.58
N MET A 676 -7.26 22.82 38.73
CA MET A 676 -7.37 24.26 38.99
C MET A 676 -6.86 24.65 40.37
N GLY A 677 -6.92 23.71 41.32
CA GLY A 677 -6.44 23.77 42.70
C GLY A 677 -6.47 24.28 43.59
#